data_1bb04fc4420ac479f972f79f61948031
#
_entry.id   1bb04fc4420ac479f972f79f61948031
#
_cell.length_a   1.000
_cell.length_b   1.000
_cell.length_c   1.000
_cell.angle_alpha   90.00
_cell.angle_beta   90.00
_cell.angle_gamma   90.00
#
_symmetry.space_group_name_H-M   'P 1'
#
loop_
_entity.id
_entity.type
_entity.pdbx_description
1 polymer ?
#
loop_
_entity_poly.entity_id
_entity_poly.type
_entity_poly.pdbx_seq_one_letter_code
_entity_poly.pdbx_strand_id
1 'polypeptide(L)'
;MIKVDLKGSEKEFENGVSVAEVAKSIGMGLYKSACAAKVNGEVCDLRTVLNEDCKVEILTFDDKEGKKAYWHTASHIMAQAVNRLYPGTKFAIGPAVDNGFYYDMELPQAITNDDLAKIEAEMKKIIKEDIEIERFELPVAEALELMKGQDYKEELIREHAAEGEHISFYKQGDFTDLCAGPHLMRTGNVKAVKLTSITGAYWRGDASNKMLQRLYGIAFPKQSLLEEHLTMMAEAKKRDHNKLGRELELFTTSDVIGQGLPILLPKGARIVQLLQRFVEDEEQRRGWLLTKTPFMAKSDLYKISGHWDHYKDGMFVLGDEEKDKEVFALRPMTCPFQYQAYLNRKRSYRDLPLRYNETSTLFRNEASGEMHGLIRVRQFTISEGHLMCTPEQLEDEFRKCLELAIFMLKTLGLYEAVSYRFSQWDPNDRAKYIGTEEQWNEAQGLMERILNHLEIPYEIGIGEAAFYGPKLDIQIKNVYGKEDTLITIQIDQMLAEQFGMVYTDKDGKQKTPCIIHRTSIGCYERTLALLIEKYAGAFPLWLAPVQVKLLPIADRHLDYLYEVKKQLEDKGFRCEVDDRSEKIGYKIREAQLEKVPYMVVVGDKDIENNTISIRKRKEGDLGAMTVEQFLEKIVPDRDNKVID
;
A
#
# COMPACT_ATOMS: atom_id res chain seq x y z
N MET A 1 0.84 25.63 -41.36
CA MET A 1 -0.26 25.38 -40.41
C MET A 1 -0.15 23.91 -40.01
N ILE A 2 -0.27 23.60 -38.75
CA ILE A 2 -0.35 22.27 -38.21
C ILE A 2 -1.71 22.07 -37.56
N LYS A 3 -2.22 20.84 -37.53
CA LYS A 3 -3.45 20.46 -36.84
C LYS A 3 -3.10 19.84 -35.47
N VAL A 4 -3.71 20.41 -34.44
CA VAL A 4 -3.55 19.92 -33.08
C VAL A 4 -4.88 19.36 -32.60
N ASP A 5 -4.90 18.04 -32.30
CA ASP A 5 -6.05 17.38 -31.66
C ASP A 5 -6.02 17.62 -30.14
N LEU A 6 -7.06 18.26 -29.63
CA LEU A 6 -7.27 18.60 -28.23
C LEU A 6 -8.44 17.74 -27.68
N LYS A 7 -8.20 16.46 -27.39
CA LYS A 7 -9.21 15.51 -26.91
C LYS A 7 -10.44 15.40 -27.84
N GLY A 8 -10.19 15.29 -29.15
CA GLY A 8 -11.25 15.13 -30.16
C GLY A 8 -11.79 16.46 -30.75
N SER A 9 -11.17 17.58 -30.40
CA SER A 9 -11.42 18.89 -31.05
C SER A 9 -10.14 19.33 -31.77
N GLU A 10 -10.14 19.30 -33.10
CA GLU A 10 -9.02 19.78 -33.90
C GLU A 10 -8.99 21.33 -33.98
N LYS A 11 -7.81 21.90 -33.79
CA LYS A 11 -7.53 23.33 -34.04
C LYS A 11 -6.26 23.46 -34.90
N GLU A 12 -6.28 24.47 -35.79
CA GLU A 12 -5.12 24.80 -36.61
C GLU A 12 -4.27 25.89 -35.94
N PHE A 13 -2.95 25.69 -35.97
CA PHE A 13 -1.94 26.61 -35.45
C PHE A 13 -0.84 26.84 -36.49
N GLU A 14 -0.09 27.92 -36.31
CA GLU A 14 1.14 28.11 -37.07
C GLU A 14 2.19 27.07 -36.70
N ASN A 15 2.98 26.66 -37.69
CA ASN A 15 4.13 25.79 -37.44
C ASN A 15 5.12 26.50 -36.49
N GLY A 16 5.61 25.80 -35.48
CA GLY A 16 6.46 26.37 -34.44
C GLY A 16 5.72 26.93 -33.23
N VAL A 17 4.39 26.72 -33.12
CA VAL A 17 3.63 27.09 -31.92
C VAL A 17 4.09 26.29 -30.70
N SER A 18 4.19 26.94 -29.54
CA SER A 18 4.48 26.23 -28.28
C SER A 18 3.22 25.63 -27.68
N VAL A 19 3.39 24.55 -26.90
CA VAL A 19 2.30 23.95 -26.09
C VAL A 19 1.67 24.99 -25.14
N ALA A 20 2.46 25.92 -24.61
CA ALA A 20 1.97 27.04 -23.79
C ALA A 20 0.98 27.94 -24.54
N GLU A 21 1.25 28.25 -25.82
CA GLU A 21 0.33 29.05 -26.66
C GLU A 21 -0.92 28.26 -27.00
N VAL A 22 -0.80 26.95 -27.23
CA VAL A 22 -1.96 26.06 -27.39
C VAL A 22 -2.83 26.09 -26.14
N ALA A 23 -2.25 25.96 -24.94
CA ALA A 23 -2.97 26.04 -23.67
C ALA A 23 -3.69 27.39 -23.49
N LYS A 24 -3.03 28.51 -23.86
CA LYS A 24 -3.63 29.86 -23.85
C LYS A 24 -4.83 29.97 -24.80
N SER A 25 -4.75 29.33 -25.97
CA SER A 25 -5.84 29.34 -26.96
C SER A 25 -7.11 28.60 -26.51
N ILE A 26 -6.95 27.64 -25.59
CA ILE A 26 -8.06 26.93 -24.97
C ILE A 26 -8.70 27.81 -23.88
N GLY A 27 -7.86 28.43 -23.04
CA GLY A 27 -8.33 29.35 -22.01
C GLY A 27 -7.25 29.76 -21.03
N MET A 28 -7.29 31.03 -20.60
CA MET A 28 -6.33 31.59 -19.65
C MET A 28 -6.34 30.89 -18.27
N GLY A 29 -7.48 30.32 -17.87
CA GLY A 29 -7.60 29.53 -16.63
C GLY A 29 -6.78 28.25 -16.71
N LEU A 30 -6.92 27.51 -17.81
CA LEU A 30 -6.15 26.29 -18.07
C LEU A 30 -4.65 26.59 -18.17
N TYR A 31 -4.26 27.60 -18.93
CA TYR A 31 -2.86 28.01 -19.04
C TYR A 31 -2.20 28.28 -17.67
N LYS A 32 -2.92 29.00 -16.78
CA LYS A 32 -2.42 29.30 -15.43
C LYS A 32 -2.30 28.09 -14.53
N SER A 33 -3.09 27.05 -14.75
CA SER A 33 -3.06 25.79 -13.98
C SER A 33 -2.22 24.70 -14.65
N ALA A 34 -1.81 24.90 -15.92
CA ALA A 34 -1.02 23.93 -16.66
C ALA A 34 0.37 23.73 -16.03
N CYS A 35 0.74 22.47 -15.84
CA CYS A 35 2.01 22.07 -15.26
C CYS A 35 2.95 21.43 -16.30
N ALA A 36 2.40 20.67 -17.24
CA ALA A 36 3.08 19.96 -18.31
C ALA A 36 2.08 19.63 -19.41
N ALA A 37 2.48 18.88 -20.42
CA ALA A 37 1.56 18.33 -21.43
C ALA A 37 2.00 16.94 -21.88
N LYS A 38 1.09 16.23 -22.57
CA LYS A 38 1.44 15.07 -23.40
C LYS A 38 1.29 15.45 -24.87
N VAL A 39 2.32 15.18 -25.65
CA VAL A 39 2.31 15.30 -27.11
C VAL A 39 2.45 13.90 -27.69
N ASN A 40 1.44 13.43 -28.40
CA ASN A 40 1.34 12.07 -28.93
C ASN A 40 1.56 10.97 -27.85
N GLY A 41 1.16 11.26 -26.59
CA GLY A 41 1.29 10.36 -25.45
C GLY A 41 2.56 10.55 -24.61
N GLU A 42 3.56 11.26 -25.11
CA GLU A 42 4.81 11.52 -24.39
C GLU A 42 4.72 12.80 -23.55
N VAL A 43 5.16 12.73 -22.29
CA VAL A 43 5.14 13.88 -21.37
C VAL A 43 6.21 14.88 -21.75
N CYS A 44 5.84 16.14 -21.90
CA CYS A 44 6.74 17.21 -22.29
C CYS A 44 6.50 18.50 -21.52
N ASP A 45 7.46 19.41 -21.66
CA ASP A 45 7.40 20.77 -21.12
C ASP A 45 6.43 21.65 -21.91
N LEU A 46 5.80 22.62 -21.27
CA LEU A 46 4.93 23.59 -21.95
C LEU A 46 5.69 24.47 -22.97
N ARG A 47 7.02 24.53 -22.89
CA ARG A 47 7.90 25.22 -23.84
C ARG A 47 8.10 24.46 -25.16
N THR A 48 7.72 23.18 -25.20
CA THR A 48 7.88 22.31 -26.36
C THR A 48 7.20 22.93 -27.57
N VAL A 49 7.94 23.00 -28.67
CA VAL A 49 7.52 23.57 -29.95
C VAL A 49 6.94 22.47 -30.84
N LEU A 50 5.77 22.73 -31.42
CA LEU A 50 5.05 21.80 -32.28
C LEU A 50 5.31 22.15 -33.76
N ASN A 51 5.84 21.19 -34.52
CA ASN A 51 6.24 21.36 -35.90
C ASN A 51 5.46 20.48 -36.89
N GLU A 52 4.58 19.60 -36.40
CA GLU A 52 3.79 18.66 -37.18
C GLU A 52 2.44 18.42 -36.52
N ASP A 53 1.53 17.79 -37.26
CA ASP A 53 0.20 17.42 -36.74
C ASP A 53 0.37 16.48 -35.55
N CYS A 54 -0.29 16.79 -34.45
CA CYS A 54 -0.11 16.05 -33.20
C CYS A 54 -1.34 16.08 -32.29
N LYS A 55 -1.38 15.17 -31.33
CA LYS A 55 -2.36 15.16 -30.25
C LYS A 55 -1.73 15.80 -29.02
N VAL A 56 -2.42 16.80 -28.43
CA VAL A 56 -1.94 17.49 -27.22
C VAL A 56 -2.94 17.35 -26.09
N GLU A 57 -2.46 16.93 -24.93
CA GLU A 57 -3.19 16.93 -23.69
C GLU A 57 -2.48 17.80 -22.65
N ILE A 58 -3.17 18.83 -22.16
CA ILE A 58 -2.62 19.72 -21.13
C ILE A 58 -2.82 19.08 -19.75
N LEU A 59 -1.75 18.98 -18.99
CA LEU A 59 -1.72 18.36 -17.66
C LEU A 59 -1.67 19.45 -16.57
N THR A 60 -2.50 19.27 -15.56
CA THR A 60 -2.59 20.14 -14.38
C THR A 60 -2.05 19.46 -13.13
N PHE A 61 -2.11 20.11 -11.98
CA PHE A 61 -1.73 19.49 -10.69
C PHE A 61 -2.60 18.27 -10.32
N ASP A 62 -3.80 18.15 -10.85
CA ASP A 62 -4.69 17.02 -10.58
C ASP A 62 -4.27 15.75 -11.35
N ASP A 63 -3.50 15.93 -12.43
CA ASP A 63 -2.94 14.84 -13.23
C ASP A 63 -1.61 14.36 -12.62
N LYS A 64 -1.35 13.05 -12.64
CA LYS A 64 -0.16 12.45 -12.01
C LYS A 64 1.15 13.05 -12.51
N GLU A 65 1.31 13.18 -13.82
CA GLU A 65 2.53 13.73 -14.44
C GLU A 65 2.60 15.25 -14.28
N GLY A 66 1.47 15.95 -14.31
CA GLY A 66 1.41 17.39 -14.02
C GLY A 66 1.81 17.71 -12.58
N LYS A 67 1.35 16.90 -11.63
CA LYS A 67 1.78 16.97 -10.22
C LYS A 67 3.28 16.75 -10.06
N LYS A 68 3.85 15.77 -10.79
CA LYS A 68 5.30 15.53 -10.78
C LYS A 68 6.08 16.74 -11.28
N ALA A 69 5.67 17.37 -12.39
CA ALA A 69 6.30 18.59 -12.90
C ALA A 69 6.23 19.75 -11.90
N TYR A 70 5.10 19.88 -11.20
CA TYR A 70 4.92 20.88 -10.14
C TYR A 70 5.88 20.66 -8.97
N TRP A 71 5.96 19.45 -8.46
CA TRP A 71 6.86 19.10 -7.35
C TRP A 71 8.33 19.15 -7.75
N HIS A 72 8.64 18.76 -8.98
CA HIS A 72 10.00 18.88 -9.53
C HIS A 72 10.45 20.34 -9.60
N THR A 73 9.57 21.26 -9.99
CA THR A 73 9.86 22.70 -9.93
C THR A 73 10.06 23.18 -8.50
N ALA A 74 9.25 22.69 -7.56
CA ALA A 74 9.41 23.04 -6.14
C ALA A 74 10.75 22.52 -5.56
N SER A 75 11.25 21.36 -6.03
CA SER A 75 12.58 20.87 -5.63
C SER A 75 13.71 21.76 -6.12
N HIS A 76 13.63 22.33 -7.34
CA HIS A 76 14.60 23.29 -7.86
C HIS A 76 14.52 24.64 -7.12
N ILE A 77 13.33 25.10 -6.73
CA ILE A 77 13.19 26.29 -5.87
C ILE A 77 13.85 26.05 -4.50
N MET A 78 13.74 24.85 -3.94
CA MET A 78 14.42 24.48 -2.71
C MET A 78 15.94 24.47 -2.90
N ALA A 79 16.43 23.88 -3.99
CA ALA A 79 17.87 23.85 -4.31
C ALA A 79 18.42 25.28 -4.47
N GLN A 80 17.72 26.18 -5.16
CA GLN A 80 18.10 27.60 -5.26
C GLN A 80 18.12 28.28 -3.90
N ALA A 81 17.12 28.03 -3.03
CA ALA A 81 17.09 28.58 -1.69
C ALA A 81 18.29 28.11 -0.84
N VAL A 82 18.62 26.84 -0.92
CA VAL A 82 19.80 26.26 -0.25
C VAL A 82 21.09 26.88 -0.82
N ASN A 83 21.21 27.02 -2.15
CA ASN A 83 22.38 27.62 -2.78
C ASN A 83 22.61 29.07 -2.30
N ARG A 84 21.53 29.85 -2.17
CA ARG A 84 21.61 31.23 -1.65
C ARG A 84 22.03 31.31 -0.17
N LEU A 85 21.54 30.36 0.65
CA LEU A 85 21.79 30.35 2.08
C LEU A 85 23.11 29.67 2.48
N TYR A 86 23.53 28.68 1.70
CA TYR A 86 24.70 27.85 1.95
C TYR A 86 25.57 27.73 0.70
N PRO A 87 26.28 28.82 0.32
CA PRO A 87 27.17 28.83 -0.84
C PRO A 87 28.22 27.71 -0.78
N GLY A 88 28.49 27.07 -1.91
CA GLY A 88 29.40 25.92 -1.98
C GLY A 88 28.72 24.56 -1.77
N THR A 89 27.39 24.50 -1.64
CA THR A 89 26.63 23.25 -1.66
C THR A 89 26.81 22.55 -3.00
N LYS A 90 27.05 21.23 -2.96
CA LYS A 90 27.06 20.36 -4.16
C LYS A 90 25.72 19.65 -4.26
N PHE A 91 25.10 19.81 -5.42
CA PHE A 91 23.78 19.27 -5.71
C PHE A 91 23.88 17.92 -6.43
N ALA A 92 23.12 16.92 -5.96
CA ALA A 92 23.05 15.61 -6.58
C ALA A 92 21.76 15.48 -7.43
N ILE A 93 20.70 14.91 -6.89
CA ILE A 93 19.43 14.71 -7.59
C ILE A 93 18.24 15.18 -6.77
N GLY A 94 17.21 15.71 -7.47
CA GLY A 94 16.02 16.28 -6.83
C GLY A 94 14.71 15.90 -7.49
N PRO A 95 14.30 14.60 -7.51
CA PRO A 95 13.10 14.17 -8.19
C PRO A 95 11.83 14.50 -7.42
N ALA A 96 10.72 14.55 -8.14
CA ALA A 96 9.40 14.37 -7.56
C ALA A 96 9.17 12.90 -7.23
N VAL A 97 8.53 12.65 -6.08
CA VAL A 97 8.15 11.31 -5.60
C VAL A 97 6.64 11.27 -5.35
N ASP A 98 6.08 10.11 -5.00
CA ASP A 98 4.62 9.94 -4.88
C ASP A 98 3.95 10.90 -3.88
N ASN A 99 4.66 11.31 -2.83
CA ASN A 99 4.13 12.17 -1.75
C ASN A 99 4.87 13.50 -1.60
N GLY A 100 5.42 14.06 -2.69
CA GLY A 100 6.14 15.32 -2.63
C GLY A 100 7.41 15.32 -3.48
N PHE A 101 8.45 15.92 -2.95
CA PHE A 101 9.77 15.99 -3.60
C PHE A 101 10.87 15.90 -2.56
N TYR A 102 12.07 15.57 -3.00
CA TYR A 102 13.28 15.74 -2.21
C TYR A 102 14.42 16.29 -3.06
N TYR A 103 15.51 16.65 -2.40
CA TYR A 103 16.79 16.91 -3.06
C TYR A 103 17.93 16.39 -2.20
N ASP A 104 18.83 15.63 -2.84
CA ASP A 104 20.07 15.15 -2.23
C ASP A 104 21.20 16.15 -2.47
N MET A 105 21.87 16.54 -1.41
CA MET A 105 22.92 17.56 -1.49
C MET A 105 24.02 17.32 -0.46
N GLU A 106 25.23 17.74 -0.81
CA GLU A 106 26.37 17.83 0.08
C GLU A 106 26.55 19.29 0.48
N LEU A 107 26.22 19.59 1.75
CA LEU A 107 26.34 20.93 2.26
C LEU A 107 27.76 21.14 2.87
N PRO A 108 28.31 22.38 2.82
CA PRO A 108 29.56 22.73 3.48
C PRO A 108 29.50 22.54 5.01
N GLN A 109 28.30 22.68 5.58
CA GLN A 109 27.99 22.48 6.98
C GLN A 109 26.68 21.70 7.08
N ALA A 110 26.64 20.66 7.89
CA ALA A 110 25.41 19.90 8.13
C ALA A 110 24.33 20.79 8.73
N ILE A 111 23.12 20.67 8.17
CA ILE A 111 21.92 21.37 8.63
C ILE A 111 20.99 20.42 9.36
N THR A 112 20.11 20.97 10.18
CA THR A 112 19.15 20.23 11.01
C THR A 112 17.71 20.63 10.69
N ASN A 113 16.74 19.97 11.31
CA ASN A 113 15.33 20.32 11.12
C ASN A 113 15.01 21.77 11.56
N ASP A 114 15.83 22.39 12.41
CA ASP A 114 15.66 23.79 12.82
C ASP A 114 15.96 24.78 11.67
N ASP A 115 16.78 24.37 10.70
CA ASP A 115 17.11 25.17 9.51
C ASP A 115 16.00 25.17 8.46
N LEU A 116 15.07 24.20 8.51
CA LEU A 116 14.00 24.07 7.51
C LEU A 116 13.15 25.34 7.39
N ALA A 117 12.84 25.99 8.50
CA ALA A 117 12.05 27.24 8.51
C ALA A 117 12.77 28.36 7.75
N LYS A 118 14.10 28.46 7.85
CA LYS A 118 14.93 29.46 7.17
C LYS A 118 14.97 29.19 5.66
N ILE A 119 15.14 27.94 5.25
CA ILE A 119 15.14 27.53 3.84
C ILE A 119 13.76 27.77 3.23
N GLU A 120 12.68 27.40 3.92
CA GLU A 120 11.30 27.63 3.50
C GLU A 120 10.98 29.12 3.32
N ALA A 121 11.49 29.97 4.20
CA ALA A 121 11.34 31.41 4.05
C ALA A 121 12.04 31.95 2.79
N GLU A 122 13.21 31.43 2.45
CA GLU A 122 13.92 31.81 1.22
C GLU A 122 13.19 31.25 -0.04
N MET A 123 12.69 30.03 0.00
CA MET A 123 11.82 29.50 -1.07
C MET A 123 10.62 30.42 -1.35
N LYS A 124 9.96 30.91 -0.30
CA LYS A 124 8.82 31.85 -0.44
C LYS A 124 9.22 33.18 -1.09
N LYS A 125 10.47 33.66 -0.87
CA LYS A 125 10.98 34.85 -1.57
C LYS A 125 11.17 34.56 -3.06
N ILE A 126 11.81 33.43 -3.41
CA ILE A 126 12.03 33.02 -4.81
C ILE A 126 10.69 32.86 -5.55
N ILE A 127 9.69 32.27 -4.89
CA ILE A 127 8.32 32.15 -5.44
C ILE A 127 7.74 33.54 -5.71
N LYS A 128 7.92 34.48 -4.78
CA LYS A 128 7.41 35.86 -4.92
C LYS A 128 8.15 36.67 -5.98
N GLU A 129 9.42 36.37 -6.23
CA GLU A 129 10.22 36.97 -7.30
C GLU A 129 9.67 36.60 -8.68
N ASP A 130 8.89 35.53 -8.79
CA ASP A 130 8.23 35.06 -10.02
C ASP A 130 9.19 34.96 -11.22
N ILE A 131 10.31 34.27 -11.00
CA ILE A 131 11.39 34.13 -11.97
C ILE A 131 10.93 33.22 -13.11
N GLU A 132 11.21 33.61 -14.34
CA GLU A 132 11.04 32.76 -15.51
C GLU A 132 12.05 31.59 -15.46
N ILE A 133 11.59 30.40 -15.85
CA ILE A 133 12.42 29.19 -15.89
C ILE A 133 12.73 28.91 -17.36
N GLU A 134 14.00 28.93 -17.73
CA GLU A 134 14.50 28.75 -19.07
C GLU A 134 15.06 27.33 -19.24
N ARG A 135 14.73 26.63 -20.33
CA ARG A 135 15.32 25.35 -20.72
C ARG A 135 16.29 25.56 -21.87
N PHE A 136 17.46 24.97 -21.77
CA PHE A 136 18.44 24.96 -22.86
C PHE A 136 19.26 23.67 -22.84
N GLU A 137 19.96 23.41 -23.95
CA GLU A 137 20.82 22.25 -24.12
C GLU A 137 22.23 22.71 -24.45
N LEU A 138 23.21 21.95 -23.95
CA LEU A 138 24.64 22.23 -24.22
C LEU A 138 25.35 20.96 -24.71
N PRO A 139 26.37 21.13 -25.57
CA PRO A 139 27.34 20.08 -25.83
C PRO A 139 28.04 19.64 -24.53
N VAL A 140 28.45 18.38 -24.45
CA VAL A 140 29.06 17.76 -23.25
C VAL A 140 30.22 18.60 -22.69
N ALA A 141 31.09 19.14 -23.53
CA ALA A 141 32.25 19.95 -23.08
C ALA A 141 31.80 21.25 -22.37
N GLU A 142 30.79 21.93 -22.90
CA GLU A 142 30.22 23.16 -22.33
C GLU A 142 29.40 22.84 -21.06
N ALA A 143 28.69 21.72 -21.07
CA ALA A 143 27.95 21.22 -19.92
C ALA A 143 28.85 20.94 -18.70
N LEU A 144 30.00 20.28 -18.94
CA LEU A 144 31.00 20.02 -17.90
C LEU A 144 31.67 21.31 -17.38
N GLU A 145 31.95 22.30 -18.26
CA GLU A 145 32.50 23.59 -17.80
C GLU A 145 31.46 24.38 -17.00
N LEU A 146 30.15 24.34 -17.37
CA LEU A 146 29.08 24.98 -16.64
C LEU A 146 28.90 24.38 -15.23
N MET A 147 29.01 23.05 -15.10
CA MET A 147 28.83 22.32 -13.84
C MET A 147 30.16 22.10 -13.08
N LYS A 148 31.23 22.77 -13.45
CA LYS A 148 32.54 22.63 -12.82
C LYS A 148 32.51 22.85 -11.33
N GLY A 149 32.96 21.84 -10.58
CA GLY A 149 32.91 21.83 -9.10
C GLY A 149 31.63 21.28 -8.49
N GLN A 150 30.68 20.86 -9.33
CA GLN A 150 29.49 20.10 -8.95
C GLN A 150 29.72 18.62 -9.25
N ASP A 151 30.51 17.94 -8.44
CA ASP A 151 31.04 16.59 -8.70
C ASP A 151 29.97 15.59 -9.14
N TYR A 152 28.80 15.60 -8.46
CA TYR A 152 27.68 14.70 -8.80
C TYR A 152 27.06 15.02 -10.16
N LYS A 153 26.98 16.30 -10.53
CA LYS A 153 26.45 16.73 -11.84
C LYS A 153 27.45 16.42 -12.95
N GLU A 154 28.73 16.59 -12.71
CA GLU A 154 29.77 16.19 -13.68
C GLU A 154 29.74 14.68 -13.94
N GLU A 155 29.55 13.85 -12.89
CA GLU A 155 29.41 12.40 -13.01
C GLU A 155 28.19 12.04 -13.86
N LEU A 156 27.02 12.62 -13.58
CA LEU A 156 25.78 12.41 -14.33
C LEU A 156 25.91 12.84 -15.80
N ILE A 157 26.55 13.98 -16.10
CA ILE A 157 26.77 14.43 -17.49
C ILE A 157 27.58 13.39 -18.26
N ARG A 158 28.65 12.82 -17.66
CA ARG A 158 29.49 11.81 -18.34
C ARG A 158 28.71 10.52 -18.62
N GLU A 159 27.78 10.13 -17.73
CA GLU A 159 26.94 8.95 -17.91
C GLU A 159 25.93 9.15 -19.03
N HIS A 160 25.11 10.21 -18.97
CA HIS A 160 24.13 10.54 -20.01
C HIS A 160 24.79 10.71 -21.40
N ALA A 161 26.00 11.30 -21.43
CA ALA A 161 26.77 11.42 -22.67
C ALA A 161 27.20 10.05 -23.23
N ALA A 162 27.54 9.09 -22.36
CA ALA A 162 27.92 7.73 -22.77
C ALA A 162 26.73 6.94 -23.32
N GLU A 163 25.51 7.22 -22.81
CA GLU A 163 24.24 6.64 -23.27
C GLU A 163 23.70 7.33 -24.53
N GLY A 164 24.34 8.42 -24.99
CA GLY A 164 23.92 9.18 -26.18
C GLY A 164 22.76 10.14 -25.94
N GLU A 165 22.46 10.46 -24.68
CA GLU A 165 21.40 11.40 -24.31
C GLU A 165 21.79 12.86 -24.54
N HIS A 166 20.78 13.73 -24.75
CA HIS A 166 20.96 15.17 -24.82
C HIS A 166 21.14 15.77 -23.43
N ILE A 167 22.15 16.63 -23.25
CA ILE A 167 22.45 17.28 -21.97
C ILE A 167 21.63 18.56 -21.85
N SER A 168 20.55 18.51 -21.07
CA SER A 168 19.66 19.63 -20.86
C SER A 168 19.78 20.24 -19.47
N PHE A 169 19.48 21.54 -19.41
CA PHE A 169 19.55 22.36 -18.22
C PHE A 169 18.29 23.20 -18.05
N TYR A 170 18.00 23.52 -16.80
CA TYR A 170 17.01 24.51 -16.43
C TYR A 170 17.63 25.62 -15.60
N LYS A 171 17.40 26.87 -16.02
CA LYS A 171 17.89 28.08 -15.36
C LYS A 171 16.73 28.87 -14.77
N GLN A 172 16.86 29.27 -13.51
CA GLN A 172 15.93 30.14 -12.80
C GLN A 172 16.71 31.25 -12.10
N GLY A 173 16.83 32.39 -12.76
CA GLY A 173 17.62 33.53 -12.24
C GLY A 173 19.09 33.19 -12.06
N ASP A 174 19.55 33.19 -10.79
CA ASP A 174 20.92 32.93 -10.38
C ASP A 174 21.24 31.42 -10.17
N PHE A 175 20.29 30.53 -10.41
CA PHE A 175 20.46 29.09 -10.25
C PHE A 175 20.26 28.35 -11.57
N THR A 176 21.19 27.46 -11.88
CA THR A 176 21.13 26.57 -13.06
C THR A 176 21.38 25.13 -12.60
N ASP A 177 20.57 24.22 -13.08
CA ASP A 177 20.68 22.79 -12.76
C ASP A 177 20.61 21.89 -13.97
N LEU A 178 21.40 20.79 -13.96
CA LEU A 178 21.30 19.68 -14.90
C LEU A 178 20.00 18.94 -14.67
N CYS A 179 19.12 18.91 -15.66
CA CYS A 179 17.79 18.33 -15.51
C CYS A 179 17.12 18.03 -16.85
N ALA A 180 16.41 16.90 -16.94
CA ALA A 180 15.59 16.52 -18.09
C ALA A 180 14.21 17.20 -18.11
N GLY A 181 13.71 17.66 -16.95
CA GLY A 181 12.37 18.24 -16.82
C GLY A 181 11.26 17.20 -16.72
N PRO A 182 9.98 17.57 -17.04
CA PRO A 182 9.51 18.93 -17.29
C PRO A 182 9.42 19.81 -16.03
N HIS A 183 9.36 21.14 -16.24
CA HIS A 183 9.16 22.13 -15.19
C HIS A 183 8.03 23.12 -15.53
N LEU A 184 7.51 23.79 -14.51
CA LEU A 184 6.60 24.93 -14.67
C LEU A 184 7.30 26.08 -15.41
N MET A 185 6.52 27.01 -15.96
CA MET A 185 7.03 28.14 -16.72
C MET A 185 7.76 29.16 -15.83
N ARG A 186 7.35 29.33 -14.58
CA ARG A 186 7.85 30.35 -13.66
C ARG A 186 7.82 29.84 -12.21
N THR A 187 8.73 30.33 -11.37
CA THR A 187 8.76 30.00 -9.94
C THR A 187 7.49 30.41 -9.22
N GLY A 188 6.87 31.52 -9.62
CA GLY A 188 5.61 32.02 -9.07
C GLY A 188 4.38 31.17 -9.38
N ASN A 189 4.48 30.15 -10.24
CA ASN A 189 3.42 29.17 -10.43
C ASN A 189 3.27 28.24 -9.24
N VAL A 190 4.34 27.96 -8.48
CA VAL A 190 4.28 27.29 -7.18
C VAL A 190 3.70 28.29 -6.17
N LYS A 191 2.74 27.86 -5.33
CA LYS A 191 2.03 28.78 -4.41
C LYS A 191 2.29 28.50 -2.95
N ALA A 192 2.16 27.27 -2.53
CA ALA A 192 2.28 26.85 -1.14
C ALA A 192 3.35 25.76 -1.02
N VAL A 193 4.33 25.96 -0.14
CA VAL A 193 5.42 25.00 0.08
C VAL A 193 5.60 24.74 1.56
N LYS A 194 5.99 23.51 1.89
CA LYS A 194 6.37 23.10 3.23
C LYS A 194 7.55 22.12 3.16
N LEU A 195 8.62 22.39 3.88
CA LEU A 195 9.68 21.43 4.10
C LEU A 195 9.32 20.53 5.29
N THR A 196 9.52 19.23 5.17
CA THR A 196 8.99 18.26 6.12
C THR A 196 10.04 17.61 6.98
N SER A 197 11.21 17.27 6.43
CA SER A 197 12.28 16.61 7.16
C SER A 197 13.63 16.67 6.45
N ILE A 198 14.69 16.38 7.21
CA ILE A 198 16.04 16.12 6.71
C ILE A 198 16.45 14.73 7.16
N THR A 199 17.04 13.95 6.24
CA THR A 199 17.60 12.61 6.51
C THR A 199 18.96 12.47 5.86
N GLY A 200 19.76 11.49 6.30
CA GLY A 200 20.93 11.02 5.54
C GLY A 200 20.51 10.10 4.39
N ALA A 201 21.19 10.20 3.27
CA ALA A 201 21.03 9.28 2.14
C ALA A 201 22.39 9.05 1.48
N TYR A 202 22.74 7.79 1.22
CA TYR A 202 23.95 7.48 0.48
C TYR A 202 23.78 7.79 -1.01
N TRP A 203 24.81 8.36 -1.63
CA TRP A 203 24.81 8.57 -3.07
C TRP A 203 24.51 7.26 -3.80
N ARG A 204 23.52 7.27 -4.68
CA ARG A 204 23.00 6.08 -5.42
C ARG A 204 22.49 4.93 -4.54
N GLY A 205 22.20 5.19 -3.27
CA GLY A 205 21.71 4.17 -2.34
C GLY A 205 22.78 3.16 -1.89
N ASP A 206 24.05 3.36 -2.25
CA ASP A 206 25.15 2.47 -1.89
C ASP A 206 25.86 2.99 -0.63
N ALA A 207 25.89 2.18 0.42
CA ALA A 207 26.51 2.51 1.70
C ALA A 207 28.03 2.71 1.64
N SER A 208 28.70 2.29 0.57
CA SER A 208 30.12 2.57 0.32
C SER A 208 30.36 3.99 -0.20
N ASN A 209 29.33 4.64 -0.73
CA ASN A 209 29.40 6.01 -1.23
C ASN A 209 29.20 7.04 -0.12
N LYS A 210 29.45 8.31 -0.47
CA LYS A 210 29.31 9.43 0.47
C LYS A 210 27.86 9.58 0.94
N MET A 211 27.68 9.84 2.24
CA MET A 211 26.39 10.19 2.80
C MET A 211 26.10 11.66 2.53
N LEU A 212 24.97 11.91 1.86
CA LEU A 212 24.40 13.23 1.56
C LEU A 212 23.28 13.56 2.54
N GLN A 213 22.89 14.82 2.62
CA GLN A 213 21.67 15.24 3.29
C GLN A 213 20.53 15.30 2.27
N ARG A 214 19.43 14.62 2.57
CA ARG A 214 18.21 14.59 1.79
C ARG A 214 17.15 15.45 2.46
N LEU A 215 16.77 16.54 1.79
CA LEU A 215 15.72 17.44 2.23
C LEU A 215 14.41 17.05 1.55
N TYR A 216 13.35 16.86 2.33
CA TYR A 216 12.01 16.55 1.83
C TYR A 216 11.09 17.76 1.90
N GLY A 217 10.24 17.89 0.90
CA GLY A 217 9.23 18.93 0.86
C GLY A 217 7.97 18.52 0.12
N ILE A 218 6.92 19.31 0.32
CA ILE A 218 5.64 19.21 -0.38
C ILE A 218 5.24 20.59 -0.89
N ALA A 219 4.52 20.64 -2.00
CA ALA A 219 4.02 21.89 -2.56
C ALA A 219 2.62 21.70 -3.18
N PHE A 220 1.79 22.74 -3.10
CA PHE A 220 0.42 22.74 -3.58
C PHE A 220 0.07 24.04 -4.30
N PRO A 221 -0.92 24.01 -5.27
CA PRO A 221 -1.38 25.20 -5.98
C PRO A 221 -2.14 26.22 -5.10
N LYS A 222 -2.56 25.82 -3.89
CA LYS A 222 -3.31 26.64 -2.93
C LYS A 222 -2.85 26.34 -1.51
N GLN A 223 -2.83 27.38 -0.68
CA GLN A 223 -2.49 27.25 0.74
C GLN A 223 -3.47 26.33 1.49
N SER A 224 -4.77 26.39 1.17
CA SER A 224 -5.79 25.52 1.76
C SER A 224 -5.52 24.03 1.52
N LEU A 225 -5.08 23.66 0.31
CA LEU A 225 -4.74 22.26 -0.02
C LEU A 225 -3.52 21.77 0.75
N LEU A 226 -2.53 22.66 0.97
CA LEU A 226 -1.38 22.35 1.82
C LEU A 226 -1.82 22.13 3.28
N GLU A 227 -2.68 22.97 3.81
CA GLU A 227 -3.19 22.87 5.19
C GLU A 227 -4.04 21.61 5.40
N GLU A 228 -4.90 21.28 4.44
CA GLU A 228 -5.66 20.03 4.42
C GLU A 228 -4.73 18.82 4.43
N HIS A 229 -3.71 18.82 3.57
CA HIS A 229 -2.72 17.75 3.51
C HIS A 229 -1.94 17.61 4.82
N LEU A 230 -1.46 18.73 5.40
CA LEU A 230 -0.73 18.71 6.67
C LEU A 230 -1.62 18.20 7.83
N THR A 231 -2.89 18.59 7.84
CA THR A 231 -3.87 18.07 8.81
C THR A 231 -4.09 16.58 8.65
N MET A 232 -4.28 16.12 7.41
CA MET A 232 -4.41 14.69 7.08
C MET A 232 -3.18 13.91 7.55
N MET A 233 -1.97 14.41 7.26
CA MET A 233 -0.71 13.76 7.67
C MET A 233 -0.54 13.73 9.20
N ALA A 234 -0.95 14.78 9.90
CA ALA A 234 -0.92 14.82 11.36
C ALA A 234 -1.90 13.81 11.97
N GLU A 235 -3.10 13.68 11.41
CA GLU A 235 -4.06 12.66 11.83
C GLU A 235 -3.60 11.24 11.47
N ALA A 236 -3.02 11.04 10.27
CA ALA A 236 -2.42 9.78 9.87
C ALA A 236 -1.33 9.32 10.86
N LYS A 237 -0.45 10.23 11.27
CA LYS A 237 0.61 9.95 12.25
C LYS A 237 0.06 9.54 13.63
N LYS A 238 -1.11 10.06 14.02
CA LYS A 238 -1.77 9.64 15.27
C LYS A 238 -2.35 8.22 15.17
N ARG A 239 -2.71 7.79 13.95
CA ARG A 239 -3.30 6.48 13.66
C ARG A 239 -2.29 5.44 13.19
N ASP A 240 -1.03 5.81 13.01
CA ASP A 240 0.03 4.93 12.53
C ASP A 240 0.07 3.60 13.32
N HIS A 241 -0.02 2.47 12.62
CA HIS A 241 -0.10 1.14 13.24
C HIS A 241 1.15 0.77 14.02
N ASN A 242 2.35 1.29 13.64
CA ASN A 242 3.58 1.02 14.39
C ASN A 242 3.56 1.73 15.74
N LYS A 243 3.05 2.97 15.78
CA LYS A 243 2.89 3.72 17.02
C LYS A 243 1.85 3.09 17.92
N LEU A 244 0.63 2.95 17.43
CA LEU A 244 -0.49 2.40 18.20
C LEU A 244 -0.27 0.94 18.57
N GLY A 245 0.35 0.16 17.70
CA GLY A 245 0.68 -1.24 17.97
C GLY A 245 1.60 -1.41 19.18
N ARG A 246 2.59 -0.53 19.35
CA ARG A 246 3.45 -0.51 20.53
C ARG A 246 2.73 0.03 21.78
N GLU A 247 2.02 1.15 21.65
CA GLU A 247 1.29 1.78 22.77
C GLU A 247 0.20 0.87 23.35
N LEU A 248 -0.47 0.08 22.50
CA LEU A 248 -1.53 -0.85 22.89
C LEU A 248 -1.01 -2.29 23.12
N GLU A 249 0.30 -2.51 23.08
CA GLU A 249 0.94 -3.82 23.26
C GLU A 249 0.39 -4.90 22.32
N LEU A 250 0.22 -4.56 21.02
CA LEU A 250 -0.30 -5.50 20.03
C LEU A 250 0.83 -6.30 19.37
N PHE A 251 1.96 -5.65 19.08
CA PHE A 251 3.14 -6.31 18.51
C PHE A 251 4.41 -5.54 18.82
N THR A 252 5.53 -6.20 18.63
CA THR A 252 6.87 -5.62 18.76
C THR A 252 7.82 -6.23 17.73
N THR A 253 9.01 -5.67 17.62
CA THR A 253 10.13 -6.19 16.82
C THR A 253 11.35 -6.34 17.69
N SER A 254 12.29 -7.21 17.29
CA SER A 254 13.55 -7.42 17.99
C SER A 254 14.68 -7.58 16.98
N ASP A 255 15.78 -6.88 17.19
CA ASP A 255 16.96 -6.96 16.33
C ASP A 255 17.60 -8.36 16.37
N VAL A 256 17.46 -9.07 17.49
CA VAL A 256 17.95 -10.45 17.65
C VAL A 256 17.16 -11.45 16.79
N ILE A 257 15.87 -11.18 16.56
CA ILE A 257 15.03 -12.01 15.67
C ILE A 257 15.22 -11.58 14.21
N GLY A 258 15.37 -10.28 13.97
CA GLY A 258 15.63 -9.72 12.65
C GLY A 258 14.48 -8.89 12.11
N GLN A 259 14.80 -8.09 11.10
CA GLN A 259 13.83 -7.20 10.44
C GLN A 259 12.78 -7.99 9.63
N GLY A 260 11.55 -7.49 9.62
CA GLY A 260 10.43 -8.11 8.90
C GLY A 260 9.87 -9.37 9.57
N LEU A 261 10.24 -9.62 10.84
CA LEU A 261 9.78 -10.76 11.65
C LEU A 261 9.13 -10.22 12.94
N PRO A 262 7.91 -9.65 12.86
CA PRO A 262 7.24 -9.08 14.03
C PRO A 262 6.80 -10.17 15.01
N ILE A 263 6.82 -9.83 16.31
CA ILE A 263 6.27 -10.64 17.39
C ILE A 263 4.87 -10.09 17.70
N LEU A 264 3.84 -10.88 17.48
CA LEU A 264 2.49 -10.54 17.97
C LEU A 264 2.44 -10.80 19.47
N LEU A 265 2.19 -9.75 20.24
CA LEU A 265 1.99 -9.84 21.69
C LEU A 265 0.59 -10.39 22.00
N PRO A 266 0.28 -10.79 23.25
CA PRO A 266 -0.98 -11.49 23.58
C PRO A 266 -2.25 -10.81 23.05
N LYS A 267 -2.34 -9.48 23.13
CA LYS A 267 -3.50 -8.72 22.60
C LYS A 267 -3.58 -8.78 21.08
N GLY A 268 -2.47 -8.59 20.37
CA GLY A 268 -2.42 -8.68 18.91
C GLY A 268 -2.64 -10.10 18.39
N ALA A 269 -2.01 -11.09 19.03
CA ALA A 269 -2.22 -12.50 18.70
C ALA A 269 -3.70 -12.92 18.88
N ARG A 270 -4.38 -12.37 19.91
CA ARG A 270 -5.80 -12.62 20.11
C ARG A 270 -6.65 -12.06 18.96
N ILE A 271 -6.35 -10.84 18.48
CA ILE A 271 -7.09 -10.25 17.35
C ILE A 271 -6.89 -11.11 16.10
N VAL A 272 -5.65 -11.49 15.78
CA VAL A 272 -5.36 -12.37 14.63
C VAL A 272 -6.09 -13.71 14.76
N GLN A 273 -6.10 -14.32 15.94
CA GLN A 273 -6.85 -15.57 16.18
C GLN A 273 -8.35 -15.42 15.94
N LEU A 274 -8.94 -14.29 16.35
CA LEU A 274 -10.37 -14.00 16.10
C LEU A 274 -10.65 -13.85 14.61
N LEU A 275 -9.77 -13.17 13.88
CA LEU A 275 -9.84 -13.04 12.42
C LEU A 275 -9.74 -14.41 11.73
N GLN A 276 -8.76 -15.24 12.13
CA GLN A 276 -8.57 -16.58 11.56
C GLN A 276 -9.81 -17.44 11.75
N ARG A 277 -10.34 -17.53 12.95
CA ARG A 277 -11.57 -18.29 13.24
C ARG A 277 -12.76 -17.80 12.41
N PHE A 278 -12.95 -16.49 12.35
CA PHE A 278 -14.03 -15.90 11.56
C PHE A 278 -13.90 -16.24 10.07
N VAL A 279 -12.70 -16.13 9.51
CA VAL A 279 -12.44 -16.43 8.09
C VAL A 279 -12.63 -17.91 7.80
N GLU A 280 -12.05 -18.80 8.60
CA GLU A 280 -12.16 -20.25 8.43
C GLU A 280 -13.60 -20.75 8.55
N ASP A 281 -14.36 -20.26 9.54
CA ASP A 281 -15.78 -20.60 9.72
C ASP A 281 -16.62 -20.16 8.51
N GLU A 282 -16.40 -18.94 7.99
CA GLU A 282 -17.13 -18.43 6.84
C GLU A 282 -16.75 -19.15 5.54
N GLU A 283 -15.47 -19.47 5.34
CA GLU A 283 -15.00 -20.29 4.22
C GLU A 283 -15.64 -21.67 4.26
N GLN A 284 -15.62 -22.34 5.41
CA GLN A 284 -16.27 -23.64 5.59
C GLN A 284 -17.78 -23.57 5.29
N ARG A 285 -18.46 -22.53 5.78
CA ARG A 285 -19.90 -22.31 5.51
C ARG A 285 -20.21 -22.17 4.01
N ARG A 286 -19.26 -21.65 3.23
CA ARG A 286 -19.36 -21.51 1.76
C ARG A 286 -18.82 -22.71 0.99
N GLY A 287 -18.51 -23.82 1.66
CA GLY A 287 -18.10 -25.08 1.06
C GLY A 287 -16.63 -25.17 0.66
N TRP A 288 -15.76 -24.36 1.28
CA TRP A 288 -14.31 -24.51 1.16
C TRP A 288 -13.82 -25.64 2.05
N LEU A 289 -12.84 -26.38 1.56
CA LEU A 289 -12.25 -27.54 2.23
C LEU A 289 -10.86 -27.17 2.76
N LEU A 290 -10.73 -27.18 4.08
CA LEU A 290 -9.48 -26.81 4.75
C LEU A 290 -8.38 -27.85 4.44
N THR A 291 -7.24 -27.34 4.02
CA THR A 291 -5.99 -28.11 3.88
C THR A 291 -4.95 -27.65 4.90
N LYS A 292 -3.95 -28.49 5.14
CA LYS A 292 -2.77 -28.14 5.93
C LYS A 292 -1.55 -28.70 5.22
N THR A 293 -0.71 -27.83 4.69
CA THR A 293 0.43 -28.19 3.86
C THR A 293 1.77 -27.83 4.51
N PRO A 294 2.90 -28.45 4.11
CA PRO A 294 4.21 -28.15 4.68
C PRO A 294 4.68 -26.72 4.41
N PHE A 295 5.55 -26.21 5.29
CA PHE A 295 6.13 -24.86 5.14
C PHE A 295 7.29 -24.79 4.15
N MET A 296 7.82 -25.93 3.73
CA MET A 296 8.92 -26.03 2.78
C MET A 296 8.74 -27.23 1.85
N ALA A 297 9.36 -27.15 0.69
CA ALA A 297 9.45 -28.25 -0.27
C ALA A 297 10.82 -28.26 -0.95
N LYS A 298 11.11 -29.35 -1.66
CA LYS A 298 12.24 -29.43 -2.57
C LYS A 298 12.10 -28.41 -3.70
N SER A 299 13.22 -27.90 -4.19
CA SER A 299 13.27 -26.98 -5.33
C SER A 299 12.49 -27.47 -6.55
N ASP A 300 12.38 -28.79 -6.73
CA ASP A 300 11.66 -29.43 -7.84
C ASP A 300 10.19 -28.97 -7.93
N LEU A 301 9.50 -28.81 -6.77
CA LEU A 301 8.13 -28.30 -6.74
C LEU A 301 8.03 -26.89 -7.32
N TYR A 302 9.00 -26.06 -7.00
CA TYR A 302 9.04 -24.67 -7.46
C TYR A 302 9.55 -24.54 -8.90
N LYS A 303 10.35 -25.49 -9.38
CA LYS A 303 10.74 -25.61 -10.80
C LYS A 303 9.52 -25.97 -11.66
N ILE A 304 8.69 -26.93 -11.25
CA ILE A 304 7.44 -27.27 -11.94
C ILE A 304 6.52 -26.06 -12.05
N SER A 305 6.39 -25.27 -10.99
CA SER A 305 5.50 -24.10 -10.98
C SER A 305 6.11 -22.85 -11.62
N GLY A 306 7.37 -22.87 -12.07
CA GLY A 306 8.08 -21.72 -12.64
C GLY A 306 8.57 -20.68 -11.61
N HIS A 307 8.24 -20.85 -10.34
CA HIS A 307 8.68 -19.90 -9.30
C HIS A 307 10.19 -19.91 -9.07
N TRP A 308 10.85 -21.03 -9.32
CA TRP A 308 12.30 -21.11 -9.20
C TRP A 308 13.03 -20.21 -10.18
N ASP A 309 12.51 -20.08 -11.40
CA ASP A 309 13.13 -19.29 -12.47
C ASP A 309 12.74 -17.81 -12.39
N HIS A 310 11.51 -17.50 -11.93
CA HIS A 310 10.96 -16.14 -11.96
C HIS A 310 10.94 -15.43 -10.60
N TYR A 311 11.14 -16.15 -9.49
CA TYR A 311 10.96 -15.58 -8.14
C TYR A 311 12.00 -16.06 -7.11
N LYS A 312 13.09 -16.71 -7.53
CA LYS A 312 14.10 -17.31 -6.63
C LYS A 312 14.69 -16.32 -5.64
N ASP A 313 14.98 -15.09 -6.08
CA ASP A 313 15.56 -14.04 -5.23
C ASP A 313 14.62 -13.61 -4.08
N GLY A 314 13.31 -13.76 -4.28
CA GLY A 314 12.29 -13.55 -3.26
C GLY A 314 12.06 -14.73 -2.32
N MET A 315 12.82 -15.83 -2.43
CA MET A 315 12.65 -17.05 -1.64
C MET A 315 13.78 -17.23 -0.61
N PHE A 316 13.46 -17.85 0.52
CA PHE A 316 14.47 -18.36 1.44
C PHE A 316 14.85 -19.78 1.01
N VAL A 317 16.03 -19.92 0.41
CA VAL A 317 16.57 -21.18 -0.08
C VAL A 317 17.44 -21.83 1.00
N LEU A 318 17.28 -23.13 1.20
CA LEU A 318 17.98 -23.96 2.17
C LEU A 318 18.83 -24.99 1.44
N GLY A 319 20.13 -24.82 1.45
CA GLY A 319 21.10 -25.63 0.72
C GLY A 319 21.72 -24.91 -0.48
N ASP A 320 22.63 -25.57 -1.14
CA ASP A 320 23.40 -25.07 -2.29
C ASP A 320 23.24 -26.02 -3.48
N GLU A 321 22.67 -25.51 -4.59
CA GLU A 321 22.39 -26.34 -5.79
C GLU A 321 23.64 -26.98 -6.40
N GLU A 322 24.84 -26.40 -6.18
CA GLU A 322 26.09 -26.94 -6.71
C GLU A 322 26.70 -28.02 -5.81
N LYS A 323 26.35 -28.05 -4.52
CA LYS A 323 26.98 -28.90 -3.52
C LYS A 323 26.04 -29.98 -2.95
N ASP A 324 24.76 -29.68 -2.86
CA ASP A 324 23.79 -30.51 -2.17
C ASP A 324 22.97 -31.36 -3.15
N LYS A 325 22.69 -32.61 -2.77
CA LYS A 325 21.83 -33.51 -3.56
C LYS A 325 20.38 -33.05 -3.63
N GLU A 326 19.93 -32.37 -2.60
CA GLU A 326 18.55 -31.86 -2.46
C GLU A 326 18.61 -30.44 -1.87
N VAL A 327 17.95 -29.52 -2.54
CA VAL A 327 17.78 -28.14 -2.09
C VAL A 327 16.32 -27.92 -1.77
N PHE A 328 16.06 -27.30 -0.63
CA PHE A 328 14.72 -26.94 -0.18
C PHE A 328 14.52 -25.41 -0.24
N ALA A 329 13.28 -24.97 -0.20
CA ALA A 329 12.97 -23.57 0.06
C ALA A 329 11.73 -23.45 0.95
N LEU A 330 11.70 -22.40 1.76
CA LEU A 330 10.49 -22.00 2.46
C LEU A 330 9.48 -21.48 1.44
N ARG A 331 8.20 -21.84 1.63
CA ARG A 331 7.14 -21.53 0.67
C ARG A 331 6.79 -20.04 0.61
N PRO A 332 6.88 -19.38 -0.55
CA PRO A 332 6.38 -18.02 -0.74
C PRO A 332 4.88 -17.96 -1.11
N MET A 333 4.26 -19.13 -1.41
CA MET A 333 2.85 -19.33 -1.76
C MET A 333 2.42 -20.78 -1.45
N THR A 334 1.12 -21.04 -1.43
CA THR A 334 0.55 -22.36 -1.09
C THR A 334 0.12 -23.18 -2.33
N CYS A 335 -0.10 -22.52 -3.47
CA CYS A 335 -0.67 -23.14 -4.67
C CYS A 335 -0.03 -24.48 -5.07
N PRO A 336 1.30 -24.64 -5.20
CA PRO A 336 1.89 -25.90 -5.66
C PRO A 336 1.58 -27.09 -4.72
N PHE A 337 1.45 -26.82 -3.43
CA PHE A 337 1.12 -27.85 -2.44
C PHE A 337 -0.33 -28.33 -2.57
N GLN A 338 -1.27 -27.40 -2.79
CA GLN A 338 -2.68 -27.77 -3.00
C GLN A 338 -2.90 -28.47 -4.34
N TYR A 339 -2.06 -28.21 -5.36
CA TYR A 339 -2.07 -28.98 -6.61
C TYR A 339 -1.63 -30.43 -6.38
N GLN A 340 -0.65 -30.67 -5.53
CA GLN A 340 -0.28 -32.03 -5.10
C GLN A 340 -1.45 -32.73 -4.37
N ALA A 341 -2.20 -32.00 -3.56
CA ALA A 341 -3.40 -32.53 -2.92
C ALA A 341 -4.51 -32.84 -3.94
N TYR A 342 -4.66 -32.06 -5.01
CA TYR A 342 -5.56 -32.37 -6.12
C TYR A 342 -5.15 -33.66 -6.83
N LEU A 343 -3.87 -33.84 -7.12
CA LEU A 343 -3.29 -34.99 -7.83
C LEU A 343 -3.31 -36.29 -7.02
N ASN A 344 -3.64 -36.25 -5.74
CA ASN A 344 -3.69 -37.43 -4.86
C ASN A 344 -4.61 -38.54 -5.37
N ARG A 345 -5.64 -38.23 -6.19
CA ARG A 345 -6.54 -39.21 -6.83
C ARG A 345 -7.05 -38.69 -8.17
N LYS A 346 -7.53 -39.62 -9.02
CA LYS A 346 -8.23 -39.25 -10.26
C LYS A 346 -9.49 -38.45 -9.96
N ARG A 347 -9.76 -37.43 -10.77
CA ARG A 347 -10.89 -36.52 -10.67
C ARG A 347 -11.82 -36.65 -11.87
N SER A 348 -13.09 -36.34 -11.64
CA SER A 348 -14.09 -36.23 -12.70
C SER A 348 -14.77 -34.84 -12.61
N TYR A 349 -15.53 -34.48 -13.63
CA TYR A 349 -16.34 -33.26 -13.64
C TYR A 349 -17.30 -33.16 -12.43
N ARG A 350 -17.68 -34.30 -11.83
CA ARG A 350 -18.55 -34.34 -10.63
C ARG A 350 -17.84 -33.93 -9.35
N ASP A 351 -16.51 -33.97 -9.34
CA ASP A 351 -15.68 -33.50 -8.22
C ASP A 351 -15.46 -31.99 -8.27
N LEU A 352 -15.84 -31.32 -9.37
CA LEU A 352 -15.64 -29.89 -9.59
C LEU A 352 -16.96 -29.10 -9.43
N PRO A 353 -16.93 -27.89 -8.89
CA PRO A 353 -15.76 -27.16 -8.45
C PRO A 353 -15.18 -27.71 -7.15
N LEU A 354 -13.86 -27.84 -7.07
CA LEU A 354 -13.13 -28.26 -5.88
C LEU A 354 -12.43 -27.05 -5.26
N ARG A 355 -12.82 -26.68 -4.05
CA ARG A 355 -12.35 -25.47 -3.36
C ARG A 355 -11.49 -25.84 -2.17
N TYR A 356 -10.17 -25.61 -2.27
CA TYR A 356 -9.24 -25.75 -1.16
C TYR A 356 -8.92 -24.39 -0.54
N ASN A 357 -8.89 -24.31 0.78
CA ASN A 357 -8.42 -23.15 1.53
C ASN A 357 -7.36 -23.54 2.55
N GLU A 358 -6.57 -22.57 2.97
CA GLU A 358 -5.58 -22.71 4.05
C GLU A 358 -5.31 -21.37 4.71
N THR A 359 -5.32 -21.34 6.05
CA THR A 359 -4.64 -20.30 6.81
C THR A 359 -3.16 -20.62 6.80
N SER A 360 -2.44 -20.01 5.89
CA SER A 360 -1.12 -20.42 5.41
C SER A 360 -0.03 -19.46 5.86
N THR A 361 1.00 -19.96 6.53
CA THR A 361 2.21 -19.17 6.82
C THR A 361 3.14 -19.21 5.62
N LEU A 362 3.55 -18.05 5.13
CA LEU A 362 4.40 -17.84 3.97
C LEU A 362 5.64 -17.04 4.32
N PHE A 363 6.68 -17.17 3.49
CA PHE A 363 7.98 -16.55 3.70
C PHE A 363 8.45 -15.89 2.42
N ARG A 364 8.82 -14.61 2.49
CA ARG A 364 9.37 -13.86 1.36
C ARG A 364 10.61 -13.11 1.80
N ASN A 365 11.68 -13.24 1.02
CA ASN A 365 12.95 -12.55 1.29
C ASN A 365 12.88 -11.10 0.82
N GLU A 366 12.05 -10.30 1.50
CA GLU A 366 11.85 -8.88 1.19
C GLU A 366 13.12 -8.08 1.47
N ALA A 367 13.46 -7.14 0.58
CA ALA A 367 14.57 -6.23 0.79
C ALA A 367 14.33 -5.29 1.98
N SER A 368 15.40 -4.86 2.66
CA SER A 368 15.31 -4.05 3.89
C SER A 368 14.55 -2.74 3.69
N GLY A 369 14.68 -2.10 2.52
CA GLY A 369 14.00 -0.84 2.19
C GLY A 369 12.51 -0.98 1.87
N GLU A 370 12.02 -2.19 1.64
CA GLU A 370 10.62 -2.44 1.31
C GLU A 370 9.76 -2.80 2.53
N MET A 371 10.39 -3.21 3.62
CA MET A 371 9.68 -3.62 4.84
C MET A 371 9.04 -2.44 5.55
N HIS A 372 7.79 -2.59 5.96
CA HIS A 372 7.05 -1.53 6.63
C HIS A 372 6.08 -2.09 7.68
N GLY A 373 6.47 -2.03 8.96
CA GLY A 373 5.66 -2.46 10.10
C GLY A 373 5.07 -3.86 9.91
N LEU A 374 3.75 -3.99 10.01
CA LEU A 374 2.99 -5.21 9.69
C LEU A 374 2.50 -5.27 8.24
N ILE A 375 2.63 -4.19 7.45
CA ILE A 375 2.12 -4.12 6.08
C ILE A 375 2.96 -4.96 5.13
N ARG A 376 4.28 -4.95 5.28
CA ARG A 376 5.21 -5.75 4.47
C ARG A 376 6.29 -6.37 5.34
N VAL A 377 6.25 -7.69 5.45
CA VAL A 377 7.04 -8.50 6.38
C VAL A 377 7.62 -9.72 5.66
N ARG A 378 8.64 -10.34 6.23
CA ARG A 378 9.30 -11.55 5.67
C ARG A 378 8.57 -12.85 5.97
N GLN A 379 7.88 -12.92 7.11
CA GLN A 379 6.98 -14.02 7.47
C GLN A 379 5.60 -13.46 7.72
N PHE A 380 4.60 -14.03 7.10
CA PHE A 380 3.20 -13.62 7.25
C PHE A 380 2.24 -14.79 7.13
N THR A 381 1.04 -14.61 7.63
CA THR A 381 -0.06 -15.56 7.53
C THR A 381 -1.12 -15.02 6.59
N ILE A 382 -1.62 -15.84 5.66
CA ILE A 382 -2.58 -15.43 4.65
C ILE A 382 -3.77 -16.38 4.62
N SER A 383 -4.97 -15.84 4.35
CA SER A 383 -6.17 -16.64 4.05
C SER A 383 -6.18 -16.96 2.55
N GLU A 384 -5.53 -18.03 2.16
CA GLU A 384 -5.33 -18.38 0.77
C GLU A 384 -6.20 -19.57 0.36
N GLY A 385 -6.70 -19.56 -0.88
CA GLY A 385 -7.45 -20.67 -1.42
C GLY A 385 -7.31 -20.82 -2.91
N HIS A 386 -7.35 -22.08 -3.38
CA HIS A 386 -7.28 -22.45 -4.77
C HIS A 386 -8.49 -23.29 -5.14
N LEU A 387 -9.17 -22.86 -6.18
CA LEU A 387 -10.38 -23.47 -6.67
C LEU A 387 -10.13 -24.02 -8.06
N MET A 388 -10.38 -25.32 -8.26
CA MET A 388 -10.33 -25.99 -9.55
C MET A 388 -11.75 -26.16 -10.07
N CYS A 389 -12.00 -25.68 -11.28
CA CYS A 389 -13.33 -25.72 -11.89
C CYS A 389 -13.29 -26.02 -13.38
N THR A 390 -14.44 -26.34 -13.97
CA THR A 390 -14.57 -26.41 -15.43
C THR A 390 -14.67 -24.99 -16.01
N PRO A 391 -14.39 -24.79 -17.32
CA PRO A 391 -14.56 -23.49 -17.96
C PRO A 391 -15.97 -22.90 -17.79
N GLU A 392 -17.00 -23.74 -17.80
CA GLU A 392 -18.41 -23.32 -17.65
C GLU A 392 -18.73 -22.84 -16.22
N GLN A 393 -17.96 -23.28 -15.23
CA GLN A 393 -18.13 -22.88 -13.82
C GLN A 393 -17.36 -21.61 -13.46
N LEU A 394 -16.38 -21.22 -14.29
CA LEU A 394 -15.35 -20.25 -13.95
C LEU A 394 -15.92 -18.88 -13.54
N GLU A 395 -16.86 -18.34 -14.32
CA GLU A 395 -17.47 -17.03 -14.04
C GLU A 395 -18.28 -17.04 -12.73
N ASP A 396 -19.11 -18.06 -12.50
CA ASP A 396 -19.91 -18.19 -11.29
C ASP A 396 -19.03 -18.36 -10.04
N GLU A 397 -17.95 -19.13 -10.16
CA GLU A 397 -17.00 -19.34 -9.08
C GLU A 397 -16.15 -18.07 -8.79
N PHE A 398 -15.78 -17.33 -9.84
CA PHE A 398 -15.11 -16.03 -9.67
C PHE A 398 -16.01 -15.03 -8.93
N ARG A 399 -17.29 -14.95 -9.31
CA ARG A 399 -18.29 -14.13 -8.63
C ARG A 399 -18.42 -14.50 -7.14
N LYS A 400 -18.47 -15.79 -6.80
CA LYS A 400 -18.53 -16.26 -5.41
C LYS A 400 -17.27 -15.91 -4.61
N CYS A 401 -16.09 -15.95 -5.23
CA CYS A 401 -14.85 -15.50 -4.60
C CYS A 401 -14.90 -14.00 -4.31
N LEU A 402 -15.38 -13.18 -5.24
CA LEU A 402 -15.55 -11.74 -5.06
C LEU A 402 -16.61 -11.42 -3.98
N GLU A 403 -17.74 -12.11 -3.97
CA GLU A 403 -18.76 -11.98 -2.93
C GLU A 403 -18.21 -12.29 -1.52
N LEU A 404 -17.35 -13.31 -1.41
CA LEU A 404 -16.67 -13.63 -0.16
C LEU A 404 -15.75 -12.48 0.28
N ALA A 405 -14.92 -11.96 -0.64
CA ALA A 405 -14.03 -10.83 -0.35
C ALA A 405 -14.81 -9.58 0.09
N ILE A 406 -15.88 -9.23 -0.62
CA ILE A 406 -16.75 -8.09 -0.28
C ILE A 406 -17.40 -8.28 1.09
N PHE A 407 -17.89 -9.49 1.39
CA PHE A 407 -18.47 -9.82 2.70
C PHE A 407 -17.46 -9.61 3.83
N MET A 408 -16.23 -10.10 3.66
CA MET A 408 -15.16 -9.91 4.63
C MET A 408 -14.83 -8.43 4.84
N LEU A 409 -14.67 -7.68 3.76
CA LEU A 409 -14.36 -6.24 3.82
C LEU A 409 -15.47 -5.43 4.52
N LYS A 410 -16.75 -5.75 4.25
CA LYS A 410 -17.89 -5.12 4.92
C LYS A 410 -17.91 -5.44 6.42
N THR A 411 -17.68 -6.70 6.78
CA THR A 411 -17.64 -7.12 8.19
C THR A 411 -16.49 -6.48 8.97
N LEU A 412 -15.37 -6.21 8.29
CA LEU A 412 -14.21 -5.54 8.86
C LEU A 412 -14.30 -4.00 8.82
N GLY A 413 -15.34 -3.43 8.19
CA GLY A 413 -15.50 -1.97 8.02
C GLY A 413 -14.52 -1.35 7.03
N LEU A 414 -13.92 -2.13 6.14
CA LEU A 414 -12.89 -1.68 5.19
C LEU A 414 -13.45 -1.42 3.78
N TYR A 415 -14.68 -1.82 3.49
CA TYR A 415 -15.24 -1.83 2.13
C TYR A 415 -15.30 -0.45 1.47
N GLU A 416 -15.61 0.61 2.22
CA GLU A 416 -15.73 1.98 1.67
C GLU A 416 -14.39 2.60 1.22
N ALA A 417 -13.28 2.00 1.61
CA ALA A 417 -11.93 2.50 1.32
C ALA A 417 -11.23 1.73 0.18
N VAL A 418 -11.95 0.83 -0.52
CA VAL A 418 -11.33 -0.01 -1.55
C VAL A 418 -11.55 0.54 -2.96
N SER A 419 -10.59 0.24 -3.83
CA SER A 419 -10.66 0.37 -5.28
C SER A 419 -10.28 -0.96 -5.93
N TYR A 420 -10.63 -1.13 -7.20
CA TYR A 420 -10.36 -2.35 -7.94
C TYR A 420 -9.39 -2.07 -9.07
N ARG A 421 -8.36 -2.94 -9.21
CA ARG A 421 -7.37 -2.86 -10.28
C ARG A 421 -7.35 -4.17 -11.07
N PHE A 422 -7.59 -4.08 -12.36
CA PHE A 422 -7.39 -5.18 -13.29
C PHE A 422 -5.93 -5.17 -13.74
N SER A 423 -5.13 -6.01 -13.13
CA SER A 423 -3.70 -6.14 -13.39
C SER A 423 -3.47 -7.05 -14.60
N GLN A 424 -2.93 -6.46 -15.66
CA GLN A 424 -2.67 -7.09 -16.95
C GLN A 424 -1.17 -7.31 -17.18
N TRP A 425 -0.82 -8.21 -18.10
CA TRP A 425 0.56 -8.39 -18.52
C TRP A 425 1.05 -7.23 -19.37
N ASP A 426 2.37 -7.07 -19.48
CA ASP A 426 2.99 -6.16 -20.44
C ASP A 426 3.54 -6.97 -21.62
N PRO A 427 3.00 -6.81 -22.84
CA PRO A 427 3.51 -7.50 -24.03
C PRO A 427 4.97 -7.14 -24.37
N ASN A 428 5.46 -5.97 -23.91
CA ASN A 428 6.83 -5.52 -24.16
C ASN A 428 7.86 -6.16 -23.19
N ASP A 429 7.41 -6.70 -22.06
CA ASP A 429 8.27 -7.40 -21.09
C ASP A 429 7.94 -8.91 -21.05
N ARG A 430 8.08 -9.54 -22.21
CA ARG A 430 7.69 -10.95 -22.41
C ARG A 430 8.45 -11.92 -21.50
N ALA A 431 9.68 -11.62 -21.14
CA ALA A 431 10.53 -12.47 -20.31
C ALA A 431 9.98 -12.70 -18.88
N LYS A 432 9.13 -11.78 -18.40
CA LYS A 432 8.51 -11.87 -17.08
C LYS A 432 7.43 -12.95 -16.98
N TYR A 433 6.87 -13.42 -18.11
CA TYR A 433 5.63 -14.17 -18.14
C TYR A 433 5.77 -15.55 -18.79
N ILE A 434 5.12 -16.57 -18.22
CA ILE A 434 4.99 -17.91 -18.82
C ILE A 434 3.82 -17.97 -19.80
N GLY A 435 3.72 -19.07 -20.59
CA GLY A 435 2.64 -19.28 -21.56
C GLY A 435 2.85 -18.54 -22.88
N THR A 436 1.87 -18.52 -23.76
CA THR A 436 1.89 -17.85 -25.06
C THR A 436 1.09 -16.53 -25.03
N GLU A 437 1.28 -15.69 -26.05
CA GLU A 437 0.51 -14.44 -26.18
C GLU A 437 -0.98 -14.73 -26.34
N GLU A 438 -1.35 -15.81 -27.07
CA GLU A 438 -2.73 -16.23 -27.25
C GLU A 438 -3.37 -16.60 -25.92
N GLN A 439 -2.66 -17.36 -25.06
CA GLN A 439 -3.15 -17.74 -23.73
C GLN A 439 -3.37 -16.50 -22.85
N TRP A 440 -2.48 -15.51 -22.91
CA TRP A 440 -2.62 -14.25 -22.17
C TRP A 440 -3.81 -13.43 -22.66
N ASN A 441 -3.97 -13.28 -23.97
CA ASN A 441 -5.07 -12.54 -24.56
C ASN A 441 -6.43 -13.21 -24.24
N GLU A 442 -6.48 -14.55 -24.26
CA GLU A 442 -7.68 -15.32 -23.87
C GLU A 442 -8.01 -15.13 -22.38
N ALA A 443 -7.03 -15.30 -21.49
CA ALA A 443 -7.21 -15.16 -20.04
C ALA A 443 -7.62 -13.73 -19.64
N GLN A 444 -6.97 -12.71 -20.21
CA GLN A 444 -7.33 -11.30 -19.96
C GLN A 444 -8.70 -10.95 -20.51
N GLY A 445 -9.00 -11.36 -21.75
CA GLY A 445 -10.31 -11.13 -22.35
C GLY A 445 -11.44 -11.84 -21.61
N LEU A 446 -11.17 -13.02 -21.03
CA LEU A 446 -12.12 -13.71 -20.16
C LEU A 446 -12.36 -12.93 -18.85
N MET A 447 -11.29 -12.52 -18.17
CA MET A 447 -11.42 -11.73 -16.93
C MET A 447 -12.13 -10.39 -17.19
N GLU A 448 -11.79 -9.69 -18.27
CA GLU A 448 -12.45 -8.44 -18.65
C GLU A 448 -13.96 -8.64 -18.86
N ARG A 449 -14.37 -9.70 -19.58
CA ARG A 449 -15.80 -10.02 -19.75
C ARG A 449 -16.49 -10.29 -18.41
N ILE A 450 -15.84 -11.02 -17.50
CA ILE A 450 -16.38 -11.31 -16.17
C ILE A 450 -16.55 -10.01 -15.37
N LEU A 451 -15.52 -9.17 -15.33
CA LEU A 451 -15.56 -7.91 -14.58
C LEU A 451 -16.61 -6.94 -15.11
N ASN A 452 -16.74 -6.83 -16.44
CA ASN A 452 -17.76 -6.00 -17.09
C ASN A 452 -19.17 -6.56 -16.84
N HIS A 453 -19.37 -7.89 -16.90
CA HIS A 453 -20.67 -8.52 -16.61
C HIS A 453 -21.07 -8.34 -15.13
N LEU A 454 -20.11 -8.34 -14.22
CA LEU A 454 -20.32 -8.09 -12.78
C LEU A 454 -20.37 -6.60 -12.42
N GLU A 455 -20.27 -5.70 -13.40
CA GLU A 455 -20.29 -4.24 -13.24
C GLU A 455 -19.26 -3.73 -12.22
N ILE A 456 -18.05 -4.34 -12.19
CA ILE A 456 -16.98 -3.93 -11.28
C ILE A 456 -16.27 -2.69 -11.87
N PRO A 457 -16.24 -1.56 -11.16
CA PRO A 457 -15.49 -0.38 -11.58
C PRO A 457 -14.00 -0.61 -11.32
N TYR A 458 -13.21 -0.85 -12.37
CA TYR A 458 -11.77 -1.13 -12.24
C TYR A 458 -10.91 -0.14 -13.03
N GLU A 459 -9.68 0.04 -12.56
CA GLU A 459 -8.58 0.66 -13.30
C GLU A 459 -7.68 -0.42 -13.88
N ILE A 460 -7.06 -0.17 -15.04
CA ILE A 460 -6.13 -1.10 -15.66
C ILE A 460 -4.71 -0.83 -15.16
N GLY A 461 -4.02 -1.86 -14.70
CA GLY A 461 -2.60 -1.87 -14.34
C GLY A 461 -1.79 -2.74 -15.29
N ILE A 462 -1.15 -2.14 -16.30
CA ILE A 462 -0.30 -2.88 -17.26
C ILE A 462 1.03 -3.24 -16.58
N GLY A 463 1.50 -4.47 -16.78
CA GLY A 463 2.73 -4.99 -16.18
C GLY A 463 2.59 -5.45 -14.72
N GLU A 464 1.39 -5.34 -14.14
CA GLU A 464 1.13 -5.69 -12.74
C GLU A 464 0.59 -7.12 -12.57
N ALA A 465 0.32 -7.85 -13.65
CA ALA A 465 -0.12 -9.26 -13.58
C ALA A 465 0.94 -10.16 -12.92
N ALA A 466 0.47 -11.28 -12.35
CA ALA A 466 1.37 -12.36 -11.97
C ALA A 466 1.99 -13.01 -13.22
N PHE A 467 3.14 -13.65 -13.09
CA PHE A 467 3.81 -14.25 -14.25
C PHE A 467 3.00 -15.39 -14.91
N TYR A 468 1.96 -15.90 -14.25
CA TYR A 468 1.12 -17.02 -14.67
C TYR A 468 -0.36 -16.65 -14.92
N GLY A 469 -0.76 -15.41 -14.81
CA GLY A 469 -2.15 -15.02 -15.12
C GLY A 469 -2.53 -13.60 -14.69
N PRO A 470 -3.62 -13.08 -15.30
CA PRO A 470 -4.20 -11.79 -14.93
C PRO A 470 -4.89 -11.86 -13.57
N LYS A 471 -5.03 -10.71 -12.91
CA LYS A 471 -5.61 -10.65 -11.57
C LYS A 471 -6.48 -9.41 -11.33
N LEU A 472 -7.50 -9.59 -10.52
CA LEU A 472 -8.24 -8.51 -9.89
C LEU A 472 -7.62 -8.25 -8.52
N ASP A 473 -6.98 -7.10 -8.36
CA ASP A 473 -6.47 -6.63 -7.10
C ASP A 473 -7.46 -5.67 -6.44
N ILE A 474 -7.90 -6.00 -5.22
CA ILE A 474 -8.67 -5.10 -4.37
C ILE A 474 -7.66 -4.29 -3.57
N GLN A 475 -7.54 -3.02 -3.94
CA GLN A 475 -6.62 -2.06 -3.33
C GLN A 475 -7.30 -1.38 -2.15
N ILE A 476 -6.52 -0.99 -1.15
CA ILE A 476 -6.98 -0.19 -0.03
C ILE A 476 -6.00 0.95 0.24
N LYS A 477 -6.52 2.14 0.51
CA LYS A 477 -5.69 3.27 0.93
C LYS A 477 -5.42 3.19 2.42
N ASN A 478 -4.13 3.18 2.78
CA ASN A 478 -3.71 3.32 4.17
C ASN A 478 -3.92 4.77 4.66
N VAL A 479 -3.63 5.03 5.93
CA VAL A 479 -3.85 6.38 6.53
C VAL A 479 -3.02 7.48 5.88
N TYR A 480 -1.93 7.15 5.19
CA TYR A 480 -1.10 8.08 4.43
C TYR A 480 -1.56 8.28 2.98
N GLY A 481 -2.67 7.65 2.58
CA GLY A 481 -3.22 7.72 1.23
C GLY A 481 -2.51 6.83 0.20
N LYS A 482 -1.53 6.02 0.61
CA LYS A 482 -0.88 5.05 -0.26
C LYS A 482 -1.79 3.84 -0.48
N GLU A 483 -1.93 3.41 -1.73
CA GLU A 483 -2.65 2.19 -2.08
C GLU A 483 -1.77 0.96 -1.83
N ASP A 484 -2.34 -0.02 -1.13
CA ASP A 484 -1.75 -1.34 -0.92
C ASP A 484 -2.75 -2.41 -1.37
N THR A 485 -2.27 -3.43 -2.08
CA THR A 485 -3.11 -4.58 -2.43
C THR A 485 -3.44 -5.37 -1.17
N LEU A 486 -4.72 -5.52 -0.88
CA LEU A 486 -5.21 -6.27 0.28
C LEU A 486 -5.66 -7.68 -0.11
N ILE A 487 -6.53 -7.78 -1.11
CA ILE A 487 -7.11 -9.04 -1.60
C ILE A 487 -6.82 -9.16 -3.08
N THR A 488 -6.52 -10.38 -3.52
CA THR A 488 -6.30 -10.69 -4.94
C THR A 488 -7.15 -11.89 -5.34
N ILE A 489 -7.78 -11.83 -6.52
CA ILE A 489 -8.45 -12.94 -7.18
C ILE A 489 -7.85 -13.08 -8.59
N GLN A 490 -7.28 -14.26 -8.90
CA GLN A 490 -6.56 -14.51 -10.14
C GLN A 490 -7.19 -15.67 -10.90
N ILE A 491 -7.21 -15.57 -12.23
CA ILE A 491 -7.54 -16.67 -13.12
C ILE A 491 -6.22 -17.23 -13.67
N ASP A 492 -6.03 -18.53 -13.49
CA ASP A 492 -4.86 -19.26 -13.95
C ASP A 492 -5.28 -20.41 -14.86
N GLN A 493 -4.83 -20.36 -16.09
CA GLN A 493 -5.06 -21.39 -17.12
C GLN A 493 -3.77 -22.14 -17.49
N MET A 494 -2.65 -21.85 -16.83
CA MET A 494 -1.32 -22.31 -17.20
C MET A 494 -0.74 -23.36 -16.24
N LEU A 495 -0.84 -23.11 -14.92
CA LEU A 495 -0.21 -23.98 -13.93
C LEU A 495 -0.87 -25.36 -13.85
N ALA A 496 -2.17 -25.47 -14.11
CA ALA A 496 -2.83 -26.77 -14.14
C ALA A 496 -2.21 -27.72 -15.18
N GLU A 497 -1.87 -27.21 -16.35
CA GLU A 497 -1.20 -27.98 -17.40
C GLU A 497 0.23 -28.36 -16.99
N GLN A 498 1.00 -27.42 -16.44
CA GLN A 498 2.37 -27.68 -15.97
C GLN A 498 2.44 -28.76 -14.90
N PHE A 499 1.43 -28.82 -14.01
CA PHE A 499 1.33 -29.85 -12.98
C PHE A 499 0.67 -31.16 -13.49
N GLY A 500 0.24 -31.22 -14.76
CA GLY A 500 -0.47 -32.37 -15.31
C GLY A 500 -1.83 -32.64 -14.65
N MET A 501 -2.48 -31.60 -14.13
CA MET A 501 -3.78 -31.68 -13.48
C MET A 501 -4.86 -31.92 -14.53
N VAL A 502 -5.62 -33.01 -14.38
CA VAL A 502 -6.70 -33.38 -15.32
C VAL A 502 -7.93 -33.85 -14.55
N TYR A 503 -9.09 -33.74 -15.20
CA TYR A 503 -10.34 -34.39 -14.79
C TYR A 503 -10.98 -35.07 -15.98
N THR A 504 -11.75 -36.16 -15.73
CA THR A 504 -12.54 -36.81 -16.76
C THR A 504 -13.87 -36.09 -16.92
N ASP A 505 -14.11 -35.54 -18.10
CA ASP A 505 -15.34 -34.79 -18.40
C ASP A 505 -16.50 -35.74 -18.77
N LYS A 506 -17.69 -35.18 -19.01
CA LYS A 506 -18.93 -35.90 -19.35
C LYS A 506 -18.80 -36.76 -20.60
N ASP A 507 -17.95 -36.34 -21.53
CA ASP A 507 -17.66 -37.07 -22.77
C ASP A 507 -16.62 -38.20 -22.62
N GLY A 508 -16.14 -38.44 -21.37
CA GLY A 508 -15.13 -39.43 -21.06
C GLY A 508 -13.69 -39.00 -21.37
N LYS A 509 -13.47 -37.82 -21.93
CA LYS A 509 -12.14 -37.28 -22.22
C LYS A 509 -11.52 -36.61 -20.99
N GLN A 510 -10.19 -36.62 -20.95
CA GLN A 510 -9.45 -35.82 -19.96
C GLN A 510 -9.35 -34.39 -20.43
N LYS A 511 -9.64 -33.45 -19.50
CA LYS A 511 -9.51 -32.02 -19.69
C LYS A 511 -8.75 -31.39 -18.52
N THR A 512 -8.06 -30.29 -18.77
CA THR A 512 -7.36 -29.50 -17.76
C THR A 512 -8.36 -28.57 -17.08
N PRO A 513 -8.40 -28.50 -15.73
CA PRO A 513 -9.27 -27.56 -15.03
C PRO A 513 -8.73 -26.13 -15.11
N CYS A 514 -9.62 -25.15 -15.06
CA CYS A 514 -9.26 -23.78 -14.73
C CYS A 514 -8.99 -23.65 -13.23
N ILE A 515 -8.10 -22.76 -12.85
CA ILE A 515 -7.79 -22.47 -11.44
C ILE A 515 -8.14 -21.02 -11.11
N ILE A 516 -8.77 -20.81 -9.96
CA ILE A 516 -8.90 -19.49 -9.35
C ILE A 516 -8.06 -19.47 -8.08
N HIS A 517 -7.09 -18.54 -8.01
CA HIS A 517 -6.40 -18.20 -6.78
C HIS A 517 -7.14 -17.06 -6.11
N ARG A 518 -7.37 -17.15 -4.82
CA ARG A 518 -8.01 -16.08 -4.08
C ARG A 518 -7.50 -15.96 -2.65
N THR A 519 -7.64 -14.78 -2.08
CA THR A 519 -7.55 -14.57 -0.63
C THR A 519 -8.88 -14.04 -0.10
N SER A 520 -9.23 -14.34 1.16
CA SER A 520 -10.47 -13.87 1.77
C SER A 520 -10.34 -12.49 2.40
N ILE A 521 -9.26 -12.29 3.16
CA ILE A 521 -8.89 -10.98 3.76
C ILE A 521 -7.42 -10.60 3.46
N GLY A 522 -6.72 -11.39 2.64
CA GLY A 522 -5.31 -11.23 2.39
C GLY A 522 -4.43 -11.70 3.55
N CYS A 523 -3.32 -10.99 3.78
CA CYS A 523 -2.39 -11.24 4.87
C CYS A 523 -2.95 -10.71 6.19
N TYR A 524 -2.97 -11.55 7.23
CA TYR A 524 -3.52 -11.20 8.56
C TYR A 524 -2.73 -10.08 9.23
N GLU A 525 -1.42 -10.03 9.09
CA GLU A 525 -0.55 -8.97 9.63
C GLU A 525 -0.89 -7.63 8.97
N ARG A 526 -1.02 -7.58 7.65
CA ARG A 526 -1.42 -6.37 6.91
C ARG A 526 -2.84 -5.95 7.28
N THR A 527 -3.77 -6.89 7.37
CA THR A 527 -5.15 -6.62 7.78
C THR A 527 -5.19 -6.06 9.20
N LEU A 528 -4.40 -6.61 10.14
CA LEU A 528 -4.28 -6.06 11.50
C LEU A 528 -3.75 -4.61 11.48
N ALA A 529 -2.72 -4.32 10.68
CA ALA A 529 -2.22 -2.94 10.52
C ALA A 529 -3.33 -1.98 10.06
N LEU A 530 -4.06 -2.35 9.02
CA LEU A 530 -5.17 -1.56 8.48
C LEU A 530 -6.31 -1.37 9.50
N LEU A 531 -6.63 -2.39 10.29
CA LEU A 531 -7.63 -2.30 11.35
C LEU A 531 -7.17 -1.40 12.52
N ILE A 532 -5.89 -1.47 12.90
CA ILE A 532 -5.31 -0.54 13.88
C ILE A 532 -5.48 0.90 13.39
N GLU A 533 -5.15 1.16 12.13
CA GLU A 533 -5.25 2.49 11.51
C GLU A 533 -6.71 2.94 11.35
N LYS A 534 -7.58 2.07 10.84
CA LYS A 534 -9.02 2.34 10.63
C LYS A 534 -9.71 2.73 11.93
N TYR A 535 -9.52 1.95 12.96
CA TYR A 535 -10.17 2.14 14.26
C TYR A 535 -9.33 2.99 15.22
N ALA A 536 -8.16 3.46 14.81
CA ALA A 536 -7.20 4.13 15.69
C ALA A 536 -6.94 3.33 16.98
N GLY A 537 -6.90 2.00 16.88
CA GLY A 537 -6.76 1.05 17.99
C GLY A 537 -8.04 0.79 18.80
N ALA A 538 -9.14 1.50 18.54
CA ALA A 538 -10.42 1.33 19.24
C ALA A 538 -11.29 0.28 18.52
N PHE A 539 -10.87 -0.96 18.52
CA PHE A 539 -11.53 -2.06 17.81
C PHE A 539 -13.00 -2.21 18.17
N PRO A 540 -13.87 -2.68 17.24
CA PRO A 540 -15.24 -3.05 17.53
C PRO A 540 -15.30 -4.19 18.55
N LEU A 541 -16.41 -4.31 19.27
CA LEU A 541 -16.58 -5.23 20.39
C LEU A 541 -16.11 -6.66 20.07
N TRP A 542 -16.48 -7.20 18.93
CA TRP A 542 -16.16 -8.59 18.57
C TRP A 542 -14.66 -8.84 18.35
N LEU A 543 -13.91 -7.81 17.89
CA LEU A 543 -12.46 -7.89 17.64
C LEU A 543 -11.61 -7.43 18.84
N ALA A 544 -12.17 -6.68 19.78
CA ALA A 544 -11.41 -6.15 20.91
C ALA A 544 -10.74 -7.27 21.71
N PRO A 545 -9.43 -7.23 21.96
CA PRO A 545 -8.73 -8.28 22.71
C PRO A 545 -9.23 -8.38 24.15
N VAL A 546 -9.55 -7.25 24.77
CA VAL A 546 -10.27 -7.10 26.03
C VAL A 546 -11.57 -6.39 25.71
N GLN A 547 -12.71 -7.02 25.98
CA GLN A 547 -14.04 -6.48 25.68
C GLN A 547 -14.64 -5.70 26.84
N VAL A 548 -14.37 -6.19 28.04
CA VAL A 548 -14.89 -5.60 29.28
C VAL A 548 -13.76 -5.52 30.32
N LYS A 549 -13.46 -4.33 30.79
CA LYS A 549 -12.54 -4.08 31.90
C LYS A 549 -13.34 -3.88 33.18
N LEU A 550 -13.08 -4.67 34.23
CA LEU A 550 -13.79 -4.64 35.49
C LEU A 550 -12.94 -3.88 36.52
N LEU A 551 -13.54 -2.86 37.12
CA LEU A 551 -12.84 -1.86 37.93
C LEU A 551 -13.48 -1.78 39.33
N PRO A 552 -12.86 -2.37 40.37
CA PRO A 552 -13.35 -2.21 41.75
C PRO A 552 -13.03 -0.82 42.29
N ILE A 553 -13.96 -0.20 42.99
CA ILE A 553 -13.73 1.06 43.72
C ILE A 553 -12.78 0.81 44.91
N ALA A 554 -12.92 -0.35 45.57
CA ALA A 554 -12.06 -0.79 46.66
C ALA A 554 -11.90 -2.32 46.64
N ASP A 555 -10.87 -2.84 47.31
CA ASP A 555 -10.53 -4.27 47.31
C ASP A 555 -11.68 -5.18 47.80
N ARG A 556 -12.53 -4.67 48.71
CA ARG A 556 -13.72 -5.41 49.18
C ARG A 556 -14.78 -5.71 48.10
N HIS A 557 -14.65 -5.09 46.92
CA HIS A 557 -15.56 -5.34 45.78
C HIS A 557 -15.03 -6.42 44.82
N LEU A 558 -13.82 -6.92 45.04
CA LEU A 558 -13.15 -7.87 44.12
C LEU A 558 -13.92 -9.19 44.00
N ASP A 559 -14.40 -9.76 45.11
CA ASP A 559 -15.13 -11.03 45.09
C ASP A 559 -16.36 -10.95 44.17
N TYR A 560 -17.17 -9.89 44.34
CA TYR A 560 -18.30 -9.63 43.47
C TYR A 560 -17.92 -9.46 42.01
N LEU A 561 -16.84 -8.73 41.74
CA LEU A 561 -16.36 -8.53 40.37
C LEU A 561 -15.83 -9.82 39.73
N TYR A 562 -15.24 -10.72 40.49
CA TYR A 562 -14.83 -12.03 39.96
C TYR A 562 -16.04 -12.92 39.61
N GLU A 563 -17.15 -12.81 40.36
CA GLU A 563 -18.41 -13.46 40.01
C GLU A 563 -19.00 -12.87 38.73
N VAL A 564 -19.00 -11.55 38.59
CA VAL A 564 -19.45 -10.85 37.36
C VAL A 564 -18.58 -11.26 36.19
N LYS A 565 -17.24 -11.28 36.37
CA LYS A 565 -16.30 -11.73 35.34
C LYS A 565 -16.65 -13.14 34.86
N LYS A 566 -16.87 -14.06 35.78
CA LYS A 566 -17.23 -15.45 35.44
C LYS A 566 -18.51 -15.52 34.60
N GLN A 567 -19.54 -14.77 34.96
CA GLN A 567 -20.80 -14.74 34.22
C GLN A 567 -20.63 -14.23 32.80
N LEU A 568 -19.77 -13.20 32.60
CA LEU A 568 -19.44 -12.66 31.29
C LEU A 568 -18.58 -13.65 30.47
N GLU A 569 -17.58 -14.28 31.09
CA GLU A 569 -16.73 -15.29 30.47
C GLU A 569 -17.47 -16.56 30.06
N ASP A 570 -18.46 -16.99 30.87
CA ASP A 570 -19.36 -18.13 30.55
C ASP A 570 -20.21 -17.84 29.29
N LYS A 571 -20.40 -16.56 28.94
CA LYS A 571 -21.04 -16.11 27.67
C LYS A 571 -20.01 -15.81 26.58
N GLY A 572 -18.72 -16.12 26.79
CA GLY A 572 -17.66 -15.99 25.82
C GLY A 572 -17.08 -14.59 25.67
N PHE A 573 -17.29 -13.69 26.64
CA PHE A 573 -16.63 -12.37 26.64
C PHE A 573 -15.22 -12.46 27.22
N ARG A 574 -14.33 -11.62 26.70
CA ARG A 574 -12.95 -11.47 27.15
C ARG A 574 -12.89 -10.33 28.16
N CYS A 575 -12.66 -10.71 29.43
CA CYS A 575 -12.73 -9.79 30.55
C CYS A 575 -11.42 -9.71 31.31
N GLU A 576 -11.04 -8.53 31.77
CA GLU A 576 -9.93 -8.31 32.67
C GLU A 576 -10.38 -7.53 33.90
N VAL A 577 -9.88 -7.91 35.09
CA VAL A 577 -10.08 -7.19 36.35
C VAL A 577 -8.84 -6.35 36.60
N ASP A 578 -8.99 -5.07 36.89
CA ASP A 578 -7.92 -4.22 37.40
C ASP A 578 -7.92 -4.24 38.92
N ASP A 579 -7.25 -5.22 39.51
CA ASP A 579 -7.17 -5.48 40.94
C ASP A 579 -6.07 -4.67 41.65
N ARG A 580 -5.38 -3.77 40.91
CA ARG A 580 -4.37 -2.90 41.50
C ARG A 580 -4.99 -1.98 42.56
N SER A 581 -4.25 -1.71 43.64
CA SER A 581 -4.67 -0.79 44.70
C SER A 581 -4.50 0.68 44.27
N GLU A 582 -5.31 1.11 43.28
CA GLU A 582 -5.28 2.44 42.67
C GLU A 582 -6.64 3.12 42.76
N LYS A 583 -6.65 4.46 42.70
CA LYS A 583 -7.89 5.24 42.66
C LYS A 583 -8.71 4.92 41.42
N ILE A 584 -10.03 4.81 41.57
CA ILE A 584 -10.97 4.47 40.50
C ILE A 584 -10.82 5.40 39.27
N GLY A 585 -10.58 6.69 39.46
CA GLY A 585 -10.36 7.65 38.37
C GLY A 585 -9.11 7.33 37.55
N TYR A 586 -8.06 6.81 38.19
CA TYR A 586 -6.85 6.36 37.51
C TYR A 586 -7.14 5.08 36.69
N LYS A 587 -7.79 4.08 37.29
CA LYS A 587 -8.18 2.84 36.59
C LYS A 587 -9.06 3.12 35.38
N ILE A 588 -10.04 4.01 35.49
CA ILE A 588 -10.89 4.43 34.37
C ILE A 588 -10.05 5.07 33.25
N ARG A 589 -9.10 5.96 33.59
CA ARG A 589 -8.24 6.61 32.62
C ARG A 589 -7.36 5.59 31.88
N GLU A 590 -6.76 4.65 32.61
CA GLU A 590 -5.93 3.60 32.00
C GLU A 590 -6.77 2.74 31.02
N ALA A 591 -7.97 2.29 31.44
CA ALA A 591 -8.87 1.54 30.58
C ALA A 591 -9.33 2.33 29.33
N GLN A 592 -9.45 3.68 29.43
CA GLN A 592 -9.70 4.55 28.29
C GLN A 592 -8.50 4.62 27.34
N LEU A 593 -7.27 4.66 27.86
CA LEU A 593 -6.04 4.63 27.06
C LEU A 593 -5.87 3.28 26.35
N GLU A 594 -6.24 2.17 27.00
CA GLU A 594 -6.31 0.84 26.39
C GLU A 594 -7.43 0.70 25.35
N LYS A 595 -8.32 1.71 25.26
CA LYS A 595 -9.45 1.77 24.29
C LYS A 595 -10.41 0.61 24.38
N VAL A 596 -10.61 0.06 25.58
CA VAL A 596 -11.59 -1.03 25.81
C VAL A 596 -13.01 -0.59 25.47
N PRO A 597 -13.85 -1.45 24.87
CA PRO A 597 -15.24 -1.12 24.55
C PRO A 597 -16.10 -0.77 25.76
N TYR A 598 -15.98 -1.56 26.82
CA TYR A 598 -16.78 -1.40 28.03
C TYR A 598 -15.94 -1.46 29.31
N MET A 599 -16.31 -0.64 30.28
CA MET A 599 -15.81 -0.69 31.65
C MET A 599 -17.00 -0.99 32.58
N VAL A 600 -16.81 -1.90 33.52
CA VAL A 600 -17.72 -2.21 34.60
C VAL A 600 -17.13 -1.68 35.89
N VAL A 601 -17.74 -0.70 36.50
CA VAL A 601 -17.35 -0.15 37.79
C VAL A 601 -18.27 -0.70 38.88
N VAL A 602 -17.70 -1.13 40.00
CA VAL A 602 -18.48 -1.66 41.13
C VAL A 602 -18.08 -0.99 42.43
N GLY A 603 -19.08 -0.50 43.13
CA GLY A 603 -19.02 0.03 44.48
C GLY A 603 -20.00 -0.64 45.41
N ASP A 604 -20.12 -0.15 46.68
CA ASP A 604 -21.00 -0.73 47.71
C ASP A 604 -22.46 -0.80 47.25
N LYS A 605 -22.95 0.27 46.60
CA LYS A 605 -24.34 0.32 46.11
C LYS A 605 -24.64 -0.69 45.02
N ASP A 606 -23.65 -1.00 44.18
CA ASP A 606 -23.82 -2.00 43.13
C ASP A 606 -23.99 -3.39 43.75
N ILE A 607 -23.21 -3.72 44.77
CA ILE A 607 -23.33 -5.00 45.49
C ILE A 607 -24.66 -5.11 46.21
N GLU A 608 -25.06 -4.04 46.92
CA GLU A 608 -26.36 -4.00 47.66
C GLU A 608 -27.55 -4.24 46.72
N ASN A 609 -27.51 -3.72 45.50
CA ASN A 609 -28.59 -3.80 44.53
C ASN A 609 -28.42 -4.93 43.50
N ASN A 610 -27.35 -5.72 43.59
CA ASN A 610 -26.99 -6.75 42.61
C ASN A 610 -26.91 -6.18 41.18
N THR A 611 -26.24 -5.03 41.03
CA THR A 611 -26.05 -4.32 39.77
C THR A 611 -24.59 -4.11 39.47
N ILE A 612 -24.30 -3.61 38.25
CA ILE A 612 -23.00 -3.16 37.76
C ILE A 612 -23.17 -1.80 37.09
N SER A 613 -22.28 -0.87 37.35
CA SER A 613 -22.28 0.43 36.70
C SER A 613 -21.45 0.38 35.41
N ILE A 614 -22.08 0.64 34.28
CA ILE A 614 -21.49 0.46 32.92
C ILE A 614 -21.03 1.79 32.36
N ARG A 615 -19.81 1.78 31.80
CA ARG A 615 -19.32 2.87 30.96
C ARG A 615 -18.93 2.31 29.57
N LYS A 616 -19.48 2.93 28.53
CA LYS A 616 -19.16 2.56 27.13
C LYS A 616 -18.19 3.59 26.54
N ARG A 617 -17.25 3.10 25.77
CA ARG A 617 -16.32 3.95 25.00
C ARG A 617 -17.12 4.91 24.13
N LYS A 618 -16.74 6.19 24.08
CA LYS A 618 -17.40 7.30 23.38
C LYS A 618 -18.73 7.79 23.99
N GLU A 619 -19.57 6.91 24.56
CA GLU A 619 -20.88 7.28 25.10
C GLU A 619 -20.83 7.68 26.58
N GLY A 620 -19.81 7.22 27.31
CA GLY A 620 -19.64 7.54 28.71
C GLY A 620 -20.45 6.63 29.64
N ASP A 621 -21.04 7.19 30.69
CA ASP A 621 -21.78 6.47 31.73
C ASP A 621 -23.17 6.08 31.24
N LEU A 622 -23.46 4.77 31.24
CA LEU A 622 -24.78 4.21 30.88
C LEU A 622 -25.65 3.90 32.08
N GLY A 623 -25.15 4.18 33.29
CA GLY A 623 -25.86 3.88 34.57
C GLY A 623 -25.67 2.45 35.03
N ALA A 624 -26.38 2.13 36.14
CA ALA A 624 -26.37 0.81 36.76
C ALA A 624 -27.44 -0.10 36.13
N MET A 625 -27.08 -1.37 35.92
CA MET A 625 -27.97 -2.40 35.41
C MET A 625 -27.56 -3.79 35.94
N THR A 626 -28.38 -4.80 35.78
CA THR A 626 -27.98 -6.18 36.14
C THR A 626 -27.04 -6.75 35.08
N VAL A 627 -26.31 -7.82 35.41
CA VAL A 627 -25.44 -8.52 34.45
C VAL A 627 -26.24 -9.06 33.27
N GLU A 628 -27.46 -9.57 33.51
CA GLU A 628 -28.35 -10.07 32.47
C GLU A 628 -28.75 -8.97 31.49
N GLN A 629 -29.16 -7.81 31.99
CA GLN A 629 -29.50 -6.64 31.15
C GLN A 629 -28.30 -6.15 30.33
N PHE A 630 -27.11 -6.21 30.89
CA PHE A 630 -25.89 -5.87 30.17
C PHE A 630 -25.60 -6.88 29.05
N LEU A 631 -25.70 -8.19 29.35
CA LEU A 631 -25.54 -9.26 28.37
C LEU A 631 -26.54 -9.17 27.22
N GLU A 632 -27.81 -8.86 27.51
CA GLU A 632 -28.84 -8.65 26.48
C GLU A 632 -28.47 -7.57 25.47
N LYS A 633 -27.72 -6.56 25.89
CA LYS A 633 -27.22 -5.49 25.01
C LYS A 633 -26.00 -5.90 24.21
N ILE A 634 -24.99 -6.53 24.84
CA ILE A 634 -23.67 -6.71 24.21
C ILE A 634 -23.52 -8.03 23.42
N VAL A 635 -24.34 -9.06 23.71
CA VAL A 635 -24.32 -10.34 22.98
C VAL A 635 -24.68 -10.13 21.50
N PRO A 636 -25.80 -9.46 21.16
CA PRO A 636 -26.15 -9.19 19.78
C PRO A 636 -25.06 -8.38 19.02
N ASP A 637 -24.48 -7.37 19.67
CA ASP A 637 -23.41 -6.53 19.05
C ASP A 637 -22.19 -7.36 18.71
N ARG A 638 -21.77 -8.27 19.61
CA ARG A 638 -20.66 -9.18 19.38
C ARG A 638 -20.97 -10.19 18.26
N ASP A 639 -22.11 -10.86 18.33
CA ASP A 639 -22.46 -11.98 17.46
C ASP A 639 -22.74 -11.50 16.02
N ASN A 640 -23.38 -10.35 15.88
CA ASN A 640 -23.62 -9.70 14.59
C ASN A 640 -22.43 -8.88 14.09
N LYS A 641 -21.30 -8.88 14.82
CA LYS A 641 -20.07 -8.14 14.46
C LYS A 641 -20.33 -6.67 14.16
N VAL A 642 -21.14 -6.03 15.01
CA VAL A 642 -21.49 -4.61 14.88
C VAL A 642 -20.22 -3.74 14.91
N ILE A 643 -20.17 -2.76 14.01
CA ILE A 643 -19.12 -1.74 13.92
C ILE A 643 -19.69 -0.45 14.50
N ASP A 644 -19.06 0.12 15.58
CA ASP A 644 -19.46 1.33 16.29
C ASP A 644 -18.97 2.63 15.64
#